data_436f637b9f39d615e2643e09c2b6aaca
#
_entry.id   436f637b9f39d615e2643e09c2b6aaca
#
_cell.length_a   1.000
_cell.length_b   1.000
_cell.length_c   1.000
_cell.angle_alpha   90.00
_cell.angle_beta   90.00
_cell.angle_gamma   90.00
#
_symmetry.space_group_name_H-M   'P 1'
#
loop_
_entity.id
_entity.type
_entity.pdbx_description
1 polymer ?
#
loop_
_entity_poly.entity_id
_entity_poly.type
_entity_poly.pdbx_seq_one_letter_code
_entity_poly.pdbx_strand_id
1 'polypeptide(L)'
;MTMDYISVKETSKRFHLSERRVQKLCETNRIDGCKMVSGIWLIPDSATKPSDERTTDFPKDSDYLSLKELCDMLSISTATGRNWIKLSKLIPEYTDQKKPYFTKQYAEKLKAELQSGKNQSLKSRRNKKFICGNSLYSAYVSENCQNIELLQQILRIVTGESIALSSDVIQYLIADCALHLLAQKYDLSFKHEKVLLSRFLKKEITLALYDELIYALIADSEQALHFCEKYSQLFDFDYVYEPAEDILGLIYISCKNIGSRKATGSYYTPTKIVKKLIGKLDIASDARILDPCCGTGNFLLQLPAHVRFDQIYGNDTDTISVKITRLNMVLKYDILSIKTLYEHITEADYLASDLKASYQYIIGNPPWGYEFSESEKEKLRKKYRTASGKNIESYDLFIEKALSNLSINGQLSFILPEAILNVKAHTPIRTAIMENNSVRYLEFLGNAFDKVQCPCIILQLIHTGKPLSTIGMEVSDCDHCTTILTDRKISAEYFSFHTTDAEYQLLEKIRHTPKTNFLAGNTDFALGIVTGNNKKYISSVKTKDNEVILKGSDICKYHTNPSPNYIVFNPQNFQQVAPIEMYRAPEKLLYRFISSQLVFAYDDKQTLSLNSCNVVIPKLEGLHIKYILAILNSRVAQFIYKMDFHSVKVLRSHIENIPIPDVDADTQNIIIQTVEPLINGLPPAEAQIAYEQLDQLIFKLFNLTSKEQDIIKHAVDGENKFLF
;
A
#
# COMPACT_ATOMS: atom_id res chain seq x y z
N MET A 1 -56.24 -42.92 27.19
CA MET A 1 -54.93 -43.39 26.68
C MET A 1 -53.87 -42.59 27.36
N THR A 2 -53.08 -43.22 28.21
CA THR A 2 -51.92 -42.60 28.83
C THR A 2 -50.86 -42.37 27.75
N MET A 3 -50.53 -41.13 27.46
CA MET A 3 -49.44 -40.82 26.54
C MET A 3 -48.13 -41.12 27.28
N ASP A 4 -47.33 -42.04 26.72
CA ASP A 4 -45.97 -42.29 27.20
C ASP A 4 -45.02 -41.23 26.70
N TYR A 5 -44.12 -40.77 27.56
CA TYR A 5 -43.14 -39.72 27.29
C TYR A 5 -41.72 -40.24 27.42
N ILE A 6 -40.86 -39.89 26.48
CA ILE A 6 -39.43 -40.22 26.45
C ILE A 6 -38.56 -38.99 26.72
N SER A 7 -37.33 -39.23 27.14
CA SER A 7 -36.36 -38.19 27.44
C SER A 7 -35.71 -37.59 26.17
N VAL A 8 -35.09 -36.42 26.29
CA VAL A 8 -34.28 -35.79 25.23
C VAL A 8 -33.21 -36.75 24.74
N LYS A 9 -32.59 -37.52 25.64
CA LYS A 9 -31.51 -38.49 25.31
C LYS A 9 -32.03 -39.67 24.47
N GLU A 10 -33.21 -40.17 24.76
CA GLU A 10 -33.86 -41.25 24.00
C GLU A 10 -34.33 -40.73 22.64
N THR A 11 -34.93 -39.55 22.60
CA THR A 11 -35.32 -38.86 21.35
C THR A 11 -34.12 -38.54 20.45
N SER A 12 -33.01 -38.15 21.05
CA SER A 12 -31.75 -37.88 20.35
C SER A 12 -31.27 -39.12 19.58
N LYS A 13 -31.30 -40.30 20.22
CA LYS A 13 -30.95 -41.58 19.60
C LYS A 13 -31.91 -41.94 18.48
N ARG A 14 -33.22 -41.80 18.72
CA ARG A 14 -34.28 -42.15 17.79
C ARG A 14 -34.32 -41.28 16.55
N PHE A 15 -34.09 -39.98 16.71
CA PHE A 15 -34.10 -39.02 15.60
C PHE A 15 -32.72 -38.88 14.90
N HIS A 16 -31.68 -39.55 15.44
CA HIS A 16 -30.30 -39.37 15.01
C HIS A 16 -29.85 -37.87 14.98
N LEU A 17 -30.14 -37.17 16.12
CA LEU A 17 -29.79 -35.77 16.33
C LEU A 17 -29.03 -35.64 17.65
N SER A 18 -28.26 -34.56 17.81
CA SER A 18 -27.64 -34.27 19.12
C SER A 18 -28.70 -33.84 20.15
N GLU A 19 -28.48 -34.15 21.43
CA GLU A 19 -29.41 -33.78 22.54
C GLU A 19 -29.69 -32.26 22.51
N ARG A 20 -28.69 -31.43 22.29
CA ARG A 20 -28.82 -29.99 22.14
C ARG A 20 -29.77 -29.60 20.97
N ARG A 21 -29.76 -30.37 19.88
CA ARG A 21 -30.62 -30.12 18.74
C ARG A 21 -32.09 -30.49 19.05
N VAL A 22 -32.30 -31.60 19.76
CA VAL A 22 -33.63 -32.00 20.22
C VAL A 22 -34.21 -30.96 21.20
N GLN A 23 -33.42 -30.50 22.18
CA GLN A 23 -33.83 -29.42 23.09
C GLN A 23 -34.27 -28.17 22.31
N LYS A 24 -33.47 -27.76 21.30
CA LYS A 24 -33.79 -26.61 20.46
C LYS A 24 -35.09 -26.78 19.68
N LEU A 25 -35.41 -28.00 19.21
CA LEU A 25 -36.67 -28.32 18.54
C LEU A 25 -37.86 -28.25 19.50
N CYS A 26 -37.69 -28.65 20.77
CA CYS A 26 -38.70 -28.51 21.81
C CYS A 26 -38.92 -27.03 22.18
N GLU A 27 -37.84 -26.26 22.38
CA GLU A 27 -37.91 -24.83 22.67
C GLU A 27 -38.61 -24.01 21.58
N THR A 28 -38.55 -24.48 20.34
CA THR A 28 -39.15 -23.82 19.17
C THR A 28 -40.50 -24.42 18.78
N ASN A 29 -41.09 -25.26 19.64
CA ASN A 29 -42.39 -25.94 19.43
C ASN A 29 -42.47 -26.71 18.09
N ARG A 30 -41.35 -27.28 17.61
CA ARG A 30 -41.30 -28.07 16.38
C ARG A 30 -41.50 -29.56 16.59
N ILE A 31 -41.60 -29.99 17.82
CA ILE A 31 -41.99 -31.35 18.19
C ILE A 31 -43.36 -31.24 18.90
N ASP A 32 -44.39 -31.72 18.25
CA ASP A 32 -45.74 -31.62 18.78
C ASP A 32 -45.91 -32.39 20.10
N GLY A 33 -46.61 -31.79 21.05
CA GLY A 33 -46.93 -32.41 22.33
C GLY A 33 -45.75 -32.46 23.33
N CYS A 34 -44.62 -31.87 23.03
CA CYS A 34 -43.51 -31.78 24.02
C CYS A 34 -43.86 -30.77 25.11
N LYS A 35 -43.46 -31.06 26.37
CA LYS A 35 -43.66 -30.19 27.52
C LYS A 35 -42.47 -30.21 28.46
N MET A 36 -42.24 -29.09 29.13
CA MET A 36 -41.21 -29.01 30.13
C MET A 36 -41.78 -29.21 31.52
N VAL A 37 -41.26 -30.17 32.25
CA VAL A 37 -41.66 -30.49 33.62
C VAL A 37 -40.40 -30.50 34.49
N SER A 38 -40.36 -29.68 35.54
CA SER A 38 -39.23 -29.58 36.49
C SER A 38 -37.86 -29.37 35.77
N GLY A 39 -37.84 -28.59 34.70
CA GLY A 39 -36.59 -28.30 33.94
C GLY A 39 -36.16 -29.39 32.95
N ILE A 40 -36.95 -30.44 32.77
CA ILE A 40 -36.69 -31.56 31.86
C ILE A 40 -37.73 -31.57 30.74
N TRP A 41 -37.32 -31.65 29.49
CA TRP A 41 -38.19 -31.83 28.35
C TRP A 41 -38.70 -33.28 28.28
N LEU A 42 -40.03 -33.44 28.29
CA LEU A 42 -40.73 -34.67 28.05
C LEU A 42 -41.33 -34.64 26.64
N ILE A 43 -41.01 -35.64 25.84
CA ILE A 43 -41.40 -35.72 24.42
C ILE A 43 -42.30 -36.94 24.25
N PRO A 44 -43.48 -36.80 23.62
CA PRO A 44 -44.35 -37.96 23.42
C PRO A 44 -43.60 -39.07 22.67
N ASP A 45 -43.77 -40.32 23.10
CA ASP A 45 -43.16 -41.47 22.38
C ASP A 45 -43.69 -41.59 20.95
N SER A 46 -44.90 -41.12 20.70
CA SER A 46 -45.49 -41.05 19.35
C SER A 46 -44.95 -39.92 18.47
N ALA A 47 -44.07 -39.02 19.02
CA ALA A 47 -43.55 -37.90 18.25
C ALA A 47 -42.69 -38.35 17.06
N THR A 48 -42.93 -37.74 15.91
CA THR A 48 -42.16 -37.96 14.70
C THR A 48 -41.06 -36.91 14.58
N LYS A 49 -39.98 -37.29 13.92
CA LYS A 49 -38.90 -36.33 13.63
C LYS A 49 -39.44 -35.22 12.74
N PRO A 50 -39.38 -33.93 13.17
CA PRO A 50 -39.84 -32.84 12.33
C PRO A 50 -39.10 -32.81 10.99
N SER A 51 -39.82 -32.55 9.90
CA SER A 51 -39.24 -32.36 8.58
C SER A 51 -38.19 -31.22 8.65
N ASP A 52 -37.05 -31.44 8.05
CA ASP A 52 -36.05 -30.40 7.96
C ASP A 52 -36.47 -29.44 6.84
N GLU A 53 -37.11 -28.32 7.20
CA GLU A 53 -37.51 -27.27 6.25
C GLU A 53 -36.32 -26.67 5.46
N ARG A 54 -35.11 -27.20 5.70
CA ARG A 54 -33.89 -26.85 4.97
C ARG A 54 -33.62 -27.72 3.76
N THR A 55 -34.39 -28.80 3.57
CA THR A 55 -34.36 -29.63 2.38
C THR A 55 -35.50 -29.24 1.47
N THR A 56 -35.42 -28.09 0.82
CA THR A 56 -36.05 -27.87 -0.46
C THR A 56 -35.20 -28.59 -1.50
N ASP A 57 -35.80 -29.33 -2.42
CA ASP A 57 -35.10 -30.08 -3.47
C ASP A 57 -34.12 -29.15 -4.21
N PHE A 58 -32.84 -29.36 -3.96
CA PHE A 58 -31.80 -28.68 -4.70
C PHE A 58 -31.85 -29.21 -6.14
N PRO A 59 -32.07 -28.37 -7.16
CA PRO A 59 -31.93 -28.81 -8.53
C PRO A 59 -30.49 -29.32 -8.71
N LYS A 60 -30.33 -30.62 -8.92
CA LYS A 60 -29.04 -31.26 -9.15
C LYS A 60 -28.44 -30.89 -10.51
N ASP A 61 -28.96 -29.87 -11.19
CA ASP A 61 -28.49 -29.40 -12.46
C ASP A 61 -27.28 -28.47 -12.30
N SER A 62 -26.37 -28.62 -13.22
CA SER A 62 -25.04 -27.99 -13.28
C SER A 62 -24.98 -26.45 -13.42
N ASP A 63 -26.13 -25.77 -13.25
CA ASP A 63 -26.26 -24.33 -13.56
C ASP A 63 -26.08 -23.37 -12.37
N TYR A 64 -25.92 -23.90 -11.16
CA TYR A 64 -25.73 -23.09 -9.97
C TYR A 64 -24.30 -23.11 -9.49
N LEU A 65 -23.77 -21.92 -9.15
CA LEU A 65 -22.46 -21.71 -8.54
C LEU A 65 -22.61 -21.49 -7.04
N SER A 66 -21.76 -22.11 -6.25
CA SER A 66 -21.58 -21.77 -4.83
C SER A 66 -20.94 -20.38 -4.69
N LEU A 67 -21.04 -19.79 -3.50
CA LEU A 67 -20.36 -18.52 -3.22
C LEU A 67 -18.84 -18.59 -3.49
N LYS A 68 -18.22 -19.76 -3.26
CA LYS A 68 -16.80 -19.94 -3.52
C LYS A 68 -16.50 -19.88 -5.02
N GLU A 69 -17.24 -20.65 -5.82
CA GLU A 69 -17.07 -20.67 -7.29
C GLU A 69 -17.39 -19.32 -7.92
N LEU A 70 -18.42 -18.63 -7.45
CA LEU A 70 -18.69 -17.25 -7.87
C LEU A 70 -17.54 -16.30 -7.50
N CYS A 71 -17.01 -16.40 -6.28
CA CYS A 71 -15.88 -15.57 -5.86
C CYS A 71 -14.61 -15.84 -6.69
N ASP A 72 -14.34 -17.11 -7.00
CA ASP A 72 -13.24 -17.52 -7.85
C ASP A 72 -13.42 -16.97 -9.27
N MET A 73 -14.62 -17.09 -9.84
CA MET A 73 -14.97 -16.55 -11.16
C MET A 73 -14.85 -15.02 -11.24
N LEU A 74 -15.20 -14.33 -10.15
CA LEU A 74 -15.08 -12.88 -10.01
C LEU A 74 -13.70 -12.45 -9.49
N SER A 75 -12.79 -13.38 -9.23
CA SER A 75 -11.45 -13.14 -8.64
C SER A 75 -11.49 -12.29 -7.36
N ILE A 76 -12.45 -12.52 -6.48
CA ILE A 76 -12.59 -11.87 -5.17
C ILE A 76 -12.48 -12.91 -4.05
N SER A 77 -12.10 -12.47 -2.85
CA SER A 77 -12.09 -13.39 -1.70
C SER A 77 -13.51 -13.77 -1.26
N THR A 78 -13.67 -14.97 -0.71
CA THR A 78 -14.96 -15.40 -0.13
C THR A 78 -15.42 -14.49 1.02
N ALA A 79 -14.48 -13.86 1.73
CA ALA A 79 -14.79 -12.84 2.74
C ALA A 79 -15.42 -11.58 2.11
N THR A 80 -14.91 -11.15 0.95
CA THR A 80 -15.49 -10.06 0.16
C THR A 80 -16.87 -10.45 -0.34
N GLY A 81 -17.04 -11.66 -0.88
CA GLY A 81 -18.35 -12.17 -1.33
C GLY A 81 -19.39 -12.18 -0.22
N ARG A 82 -19.05 -12.66 0.99
CA ARG A 82 -19.94 -12.61 2.16
C ARG A 82 -20.34 -11.21 2.55
N ASN A 83 -19.39 -10.27 2.53
CA ASN A 83 -19.65 -8.86 2.82
C ASN A 83 -20.57 -8.23 1.76
N TRP A 84 -20.40 -8.60 0.50
CA TRP A 84 -21.26 -8.13 -0.58
C TRP A 84 -22.71 -8.65 -0.48
N ILE A 85 -22.90 -9.89 -0.05
CA ILE A 85 -24.22 -10.41 0.28
C ILE A 85 -24.83 -9.60 1.43
N LYS A 86 -24.06 -9.35 2.50
CA LYS A 86 -24.52 -8.55 3.65
C LYS A 86 -24.90 -7.11 3.28
N LEU A 87 -24.24 -6.54 2.27
CA LEU A 87 -24.48 -5.19 1.75
C LEU A 87 -25.51 -5.18 0.59
N SER A 88 -26.16 -6.31 0.30
CA SER A 88 -27.10 -6.47 -0.82
C SER A 88 -26.52 -6.13 -2.20
N LYS A 89 -25.20 -6.26 -2.35
CA LYS A 89 -24.48 -6.10 -3.62
C LYS A 89 -24.37 -7.39 -4.41
N LEU A 90 -24.45 -8.53 -3.75
CA LEU A 90 -24.68 -9.85 -4.28
C LEU A 90 -26.00 -10.34 -3.74
N ILE A 91 -26.91 -10.70 -4.62
CA ILE A 91 -28.24 -11.22 -4.26
C ILE A 91 -28.24 -12.70 -4.62
N PRO A 92 -28.21 -13.60 -3.61
CA PRO A 92 -28.33 -15.03 -3.90
C PRO A 92 -29.70 -15.32 -4.51
N GLU A 93 -29.70 -16.02 -5.62
CA GLU A 93 -30.97 -16.46 -6.26
C GLU A 93 -31.54 -17.69 -5.59
N TYR A 94 -30.70 -18.45 -4.89
CA TYR A 94 -31.08 -19.61 -4.12
C TYR A 94 -30.25 -19.73 -2.84
N THR A 95 -30.86 -20.29 -1.76
CA THR A 95 -30.15 -20.51 -0.50
C THR A 95 -30.50 -21.90 0.04
N ASP A 96 -29.49 -22.79 0.12
CA ASP A 96 -29.63 -24.09 0.76
C ASP A 96 -28.79 -24.14 2.05
N GLN A 97 -29.41 -24.62 3.15
CA GLN A 97 -28.76 -24.72 4.48
C GLN A 97 -27.97 -23.47 4.90
N LYS A 98 -28.47 -22.29 4.61
CA LYS A 98 -27.79 -20.98 4.77
C LYS A 98 -26.57 -20.77 3.86
N LYS A 99 -26.34 -21.63 2.87
CA LYS A 99 -25.33 -21.43 1.83
C LYS A 99 -25.97 -20.73 0.63
N PRO A 100 -25.45 -19.61 0.19
CA PRO A 100 -25.93 -18.89 -0.98
C PRO A 100 -25.47 -19.55 -2.27
N TYR A 101 -26.34 -19.59 -3.26
CA TYR A 101 -26.08 -20.07 -4.62
C TYR A 101 -26.53 -19.05 -5.65
N PHE A 102 -25.90 -19.05 -6.81
CA PHE A 102 -26.07 -18.10 -7.89
C PHE A 102 -26.13 -18.85 -9.22
N THR A 103 -26.99 -18.44 -10.15
CA THR A 103 -26.98 -19.02 -11.49
C THR A 103 -25.73 -18.62 -12.26
N LYS A 104 -25.27 -19.46 -13.18
CA LYS A 104 -24.17 -19.12 -14.09
C LYS A 104 -24.48 -17.86 -14.89
N GLN A 105 -25.71 -17.71 -15.35
CA GLN A 105 -26.17 -16.53 -16.08
C GLN A 105 -26.04 -15.25 -15.24
N TYR A 106 -26.45 -15.28 -13.97
CA TYR A 106 -26.25 -14.16 -13.03
C TYR A 106 -24.77 -13.84 -12.85
N ALA A 107 -23.95 -14.86 -12.68
CA ALA A 107 -22.51 -14.71 -12.48
C ALA A 107 -21.81 -14.10 -13.72
N GLU A 108 -22.16 -14.54 -14.92
CA GLU A 108 -21.65 -14.01 -16.17
C GLU A 108 -22.09 -12.56 -16.42
N LYS A 109 -23.38 -12.27 -16.19
CA LYS A 109 -23.91 -10.92 -16.28
C LYS A 109 -23.19 -9.99 -15.30
N LEU A 110 -23.05 -10.41 -14.04
CA LEU A 110 -22.35 -9.63 -13.02
C LEU A 110 -20.89 -9.42 -13.39
N LYS A 111 -20.20 -10.46 -13.91
CA LYS A 111 -18.82 -10.34 -14.39
C LYS A 111 -18.70 -9.33 -15.54
N ALA A 112 -19.63 -9.37 -16.49
CA ALA A 112 -19.67 -8.42 -17.59
C ALA A 112 -19.96 -6.98 -17.13
N GLU A 113 -20.89 -6.78 -16.18
CA GLU A 113 -21.18 -5.48 -15.58
C GLU A 113 -19.98 -4.92 -14.80
N LEU A 114 -19.25 -5.78 -14.10
CA LEU A 114 -18.04 -5.44 -13.38
C LEU A 114 -16.88 -5.09 -14.34
N GLN A 115 -16.75 -5.85 -15.42
CA GLN A 115 -15.73 -5.61 -16.46
C GLN A 115 -16.03 -4.35 -17.28
N SER A 116 -17.29 -4.07 -17.60
CA SER A 116 -17.69 -2.86 -18.32
C SER A 116 -17.74 -1.59 -17.48
N GLY A 117 -17.52 -1.69 -16.15
CA GLY A 117 -17.58 -0.55 -15.23
C GLY A 117 -18.99 -0.03 -14.93
N LYS A 118 -20.05 -0.68 -15.44
CA LYS A 118 -21.46 -0.36 -15.11
C LYS A 118 -21.74 -0.56 -13.62
N ASN A 119 -21.12 -1.57 -13.00
CA ASN A 119 -21.24 -1.84 -11.58
C ASN A 119 -20.02 -1.29 -10.82
N GLN A 120 -20.25 -0.21 -10.03
CA GLN A 120 -19.18 0.49 -9.30
C GLN A 120 -18.77 -0.18 -7.98
N SER A 121 -19.36 -1.33 -7.62
CA SER A 121 -19.09 -2.02 -6.35
C SER A 121 -17.62 -2.44 -6.17
N LEU A 122 -16.85 -2.48 -7.25
CA LEU A 122 -15.45 -2.89 -7.29
C LEU A 122 -14.45 -1.73 -7.29
N LYS A 123 -14.91 -0.47 -7.30
CA LYS A 123 -14.02 0.71 -7.24
C LYS A 123 -13.34 0.92 -5.88
N SER A 124 -13.56 0.05 -4.89
CA SER A 124 -12.90 0.17 -3.59
C SER A 124 -11.42 -0.27 -3.68
N ARG A 125 -10.55 0.31 -2.82
CA ARG A 125 -9.11 -0.01 -2.73
C ARG A 125 -8.79 -1.51 -2.60
N ARG A 126 -9.71 -2.33 -2.10
CA ARG A 126 -9.53 -3.78 -1.88
C ARG A 126 -9.79 -4.63 -3.11
N ASN A 127 -10.40 -4.08 -4.16
CA ASN A 127 -10.82 -4.82 -5.35
C ASN A 127 -10.12 -4.32 -6.60
N LYS A 128 -8.81 -4.21 -6.57
CA LYS A 128 -7.97 -3.64 -7.63
C LYS A 128 -8.09 -4.34 -9.00
N LYS A 129 -8.47 -5.63 -9.02
CA LYS A 129 -8.54 -6.46 -10.24
C LYS A 129 -9.67 -6.07 -11.22
N PHE A 130 -10.63 -5.23 -10.82
CA PHE A 130 -11.84 -4.94 -11.59
C PHE A 130 -12.05 -3.45 -11.94
N ILE A 131 -10.99 -2.65 -11.90
CA ILE A 131 -11.07 -1.29 -12.42
C ILE A 131 -11.03 -1.39 -13.94
N CYS A 132 -12.20 -1.22 -14.57
CA CYS A 132 -12.32 -1.23 -16.02
C CYS A 132 -12.07 0.16 -16.60
N GLY A 133 -11.55 0.17 -17.82
CA GLY A 133 -11.34 1.34 -18.65
C GLY A 133 -9.88 1.47 -19.12
N ASN A 134 -9.74 1.75 -20.39
CA ASN A 134 -8.47 2.15 -20.97
C ASN A 134 -8.34 3.66 -20.76
N SER A 135 -7.20 4.11 -20.28
CA SER A 135 -6.93 5.55 -20.15
C SER A 135 -5.52 5.84 -20.63
N LEU A 136 -5.42 6.87 -21.43
CA LEU A 136 -4.12 7.38 -21.83
C LEU A 136 -3.27 7.68 -20.61
N TYR A 137 -2.05 7.15 -20.60
CA TYR A 137 -1.07 7.41 -19.54
C TYR A 137 -0.01 8.40 -20.03
N SER A 138 -0.44 9.62 -20.37
CA SER A 138 0.40 10.67 -20.95
C SER A 138 1.63 11.03 -20.12
N ALA A 139 1.55 10.88 -18.78
CA ALA A 139 2.68 11.11 -17.89
C ALA A 139 3.85 10.12 -18.11
N TYR A 140 3.65 9.04 -18.88
CA TYR A 140 4.66 8.03 -19.16
C TYR A 140 5.76 8.53 -20.08
N VAL A 141 5.43 9.39 -21.02
CA VAL A 141 6.35 10.02 -21.98
C VAL A 141 6.55 11.50 -21.66
N SER A 142 7.43 12.18 -22.35
CA SER A 142 7.65 13.62 -22.21
C SER A 142 6.39 14.41 -22.60
N GLU A 143 6.14 15.54 -21.92
CA GLU A 143 4.93 16.36 -22.13
C GLU A 143 4.76 16.84 -23.57
N ASN A 144 5.85 17.01 -24.31
CA ASN A 144 5.88 17.48 -25.70
C ASN A 144 5.89 16.33 -26.73
N CYS A 145 5.69 15.07 -26.31
CA CYS A 145 5.68 13.94 -27.23
C CYS A 145 4.53 14.06 -28.25
N GLN A 146 4.87 14.11 -29.53
CA GLN A 146 3.92 14.33 -30.63
C GLN A 146 2.93 13.17 -30.81
N ASN A 147 3.32 11.95 -30.39
CA ASN A 147 2.49 10.75 -30.53
C ASN A 147 1.34 10.65 -29.50
N ILE A 148 1.27 11.54 -28.51
CA ILE A 148 0.19 11.52 -27.49
C ILE A 148 -1.18 11.72 -28.15
N GLU A 149 -1.31 12.66 -29.07
CA GLU A 149 -2.58 12.95 -29.78
C GLU A 149 -3.02 11.79 -30.66
N LEU A 150 -2.07 11.13 -31.34
CA LEU A 150 -2.34 9.95 -32.16
C LEU A 150 -2.93 8.82 -31.33
N LEU A 151 -2.33 8.53 -30.18
CA LEU A 151 -2.85 7.50 -29.31
C LEU A 151 -4.24 7.84 -28.72
N GLN A 152 -4.53 9.11 -28.48
CA GLN A 152 -5.89 9.53 -28.12
C GLN A 152 -6.91 9.23 -29.23
N GLN A 153 -6.52 9.41 -30.50
CA GLN A 153 -7.38 9.10 -31.65
C GLN A 153 -7.61 7.58 -31.74
N ILE A 154 -6.56 6.76 -31.61
CA ILE A 154 -6.67 5.29 -31.57
C ILE A 154 -7.66 4.85 -30.49
N LEU A 155 -7.53 5.37 -29.27
CA LEU A 155 -8.43 5.02 -28.16
C LEU A 155 -9.87 5.48 -28.40
N ARG A 156 -10.10 6.60 -29.11
CA ARG A 156 -11.44 7.05 -29.52
C ARG A 156 -12.07 6.10 -30.54
N ILE A 157 -11.31 5.65 -31.54
CA ILE A 157 -11.79 4.69 -32.56
C ILE A 157 -12.13 3.37 -31.88
N VAL A 158 -11.23 2.83 -31.05
CA VAL A 158 -11.44 1.58 -30.29
C VAL A 158 -12.73 1.65 -29.46
N THR A 159 -12.96 2.79 -28.81
CA THR A 159 -14.15 2.99 -27.97
C THR A 159 -15.42 3.18 -28.82
N GLY A 160 -15.34 3.95 -29.88
CA GLY A 160 -16.48 4.26 -30.77
C GLY A 160 -16.98 3.03 -31.52
N GLU A 161 -16.09 2.18 -31.97
CA GLU A 161 -16.43 0.93 -32.68
C GLU A 161 -16.56 -0.28 -31.75
N SER A 162 -16.43 -0.08 -30.44
CA SER A 162 -16.51 -1.17 -29.43
C SER A 162 -15.54 -2.31 -29.70
N ILE A 163 -14.33 -2.01 -30.19
CA ILE A 163 -13.30 -3.00 -30.47
C ILE A 163 -12.72 -3.55 -29.17
N ALA A 164 -12.71 -4.87 -29.02
CA ALA A 164 -12.10 -5.52 -27.87
C ALA A 164 -10.57 -5.47 -28.00
N LEU A 165 -9.90 -4.77 -27.08
CA LEU A 165 -8.43 -4.76 -26.97
C LEU A 165 -7.93 -6.07 -26.35
N SER A 166 -7.93 -7.15 -27.16
CA SER A 166 -7.25 -8.39 -26.82
C SER A 166 -5.73 -8.18 -26.79
N SER A 167 -5.02 -9.16 -26.24
CA SER A 167 -3.55 -9.18 -26.28
C SER A 167 -3.01 -9.08 -27.70
N ASP A 168 -3.65 -9.77 -28.64
CA ASP A 168 -3.21 -9.80 -30.05
C ASP A 168 -3.45 -8.45 -30.74
N VAL A 169 -4.64 -7.84 -30.53
CA VAL A 169 -4.93 -6.51 -31.09
C VAL A 169 -3.94 -5.46 -30.58
N ILE A 170 -3.58 -5.50 -29.30
CA ILE A 170 -2.56 -4.61 -28.75
C ILE A 170 -1.21 -4.85 -29.44
N GLN A 171 -0.82 -6.11 -29.65
CA GLN A 171 0.42 -6.45 -30.33
C GLN A 171 0.41 -6.01 -31.82
N TYR A 172 -0.74 -6.05 -32.52
CA TYR A 172 -0.86 -5.54 -33.89
C TYR A 172 -0.63 -4.02 -33.96
N LEU A 173 -1.20 -3.26 -33.00
CA LEU A 173 -0.96 -1.81 -32.95
C LEU A 173 0.51 -1.49 -32.63
N ILE A 174 1.14 -2.26 -31.77
CA ILE A 174 2.57 -2.12 -31.44
C ILE A 174 3.44 -2.46 -32.66
N ALA A 175 3.12 -3.54 -33.39
CA ALA A 175 3.85 -3.97 -34.58
C ALA A 175 3.80 -2.92 -35.69
N ASP A 176 2.62 -2.35 -35.95
CA ASP A 176 2.47 -1.28 -36.98
C ASP A 176 3.24 -0.02 -36.56
N CYS A 177 3.11 0.44 -35.33
CA CYS A 177 3.88 1.56 -34.82
C CYS A 177 5.40 1.30 -34.91
N ALA A 178 5.86 0.11 -34.54
CA ALA A 178 7.28 -0.26 -34.63
C ALA A 178 7.81 -0.21 -36.07
N LEU A 179 7.00 -0.66 -37.03
CA LEU A 179 7.35 -0.55 -38.47
C LEU A 179 7.55 0.91 -38.88
N HIS A 180 6.65 1.81 -38.46
CA HIS A 180 6.78 3.25 -38.75
C HIS A 180 8.04 3.87 -38.12
N LEU A 181 8.27 3.59 -36.84
CA LEU A 181 9.42 4.15 -36.15
C LEU A 181 10.75 3.63 -36.70
N LEU A 182 10.85 2.34 -37.02
CA LEU A 182 12.05 1.74 -37.60
C LEU A 182 12.28 2.23 -39.03
N ALA A 183 11.21 2.36 -39.83
CA ALA A 183 11.31 2.91 -41.17
C ALA A 183 11.85 4.36 -41.17
N GLN A 184 11.44 5.18 -40.21
CA GLN A 184 11.96 6.54 -40.05
C GLN A 184 13.40 6.54 -39.54
N LYS A 185 13.73 5.74 -38.53
CA LYS A 185 15.09 5.66 -37.98
C LYS A 185 16.11 5.29 -39.04
N TYR A 186 15.79 4.31 -39.88
CA TYR A 186 16.69 3.78 -40.91
C TYR A 186 16.49 4.39 -42.28
N ASP A 187 15.70 5.46 -42.41
CA ASP A 187 15.41 6.18 -43.67
C ASP A 187 14.95 5.28 -44.81
N LEU A 188 14.06 4.32 -44.52
CA LEU A 188 13.57 3.37 -45.51
C LEU A 188 12.60 4.03 -46.49
N SER A 189 12.51 3.48 -47.72
CA SER A 189 11.71 4.05 -48.82
C SER A 189 10.22 4.23 -48.50
N PHE A 190 9.68 3.39 -47.62
CA PHE A 190 8.28 3.39 -47.22
C PHE A 190 7.99 4.17 -45.92
N LYS A 191 8.95 4.95 -45.38
CA LYS A 191 8.83 5.67 -44.10
C LYS A 191 7.65 6.67 -44.00
N HIS A 192 7.09 7.11 -45.13
CA HIS A 192 5.95 8.01 -45.21
C HIS A 192 4.64 7.31 -45.63
N GLU A 193 4.67 5.99 -45.76
CA GLU A 193 3.50 5.21 -46.13
C GLU A 193 2.74 4.78 -44.86
N LYS A 194 1.47 4.40 -45.05
CA LYS A 194 0.55 4.05 -43.94
C LYS A 194 0.15 2.58 -44.03
N VAL A 195 -0.49 2.08 -42.95
CA VAL A 195 -0.97 0.69 -42.86
C VAL A 195 0.19 -0.30 -43.08
N LEU A 196 1.34 -0.02 -42.49
CA LEU A 196 2.58 -0.76 -42.79
C LEU A 196 2.50 -2.22 -42.38
N LEU A 197 1.76 -2.56 -41.30
CA LEU A 197 1.63 -3.96 -40.89
C LEU A 197 0.96 -4.83 -41.94
N SER A 198 -0.09 -4.37 -42.64
CA SER A 198 -0.74 -5.12 -43.73
C SER A 198 0.23 -5.39 -44.87
N ARG A 199 1.02 -4.39 -45.25
CA ARG A 199 2.02 -4.53 -46.34
C ARG A 199 3.18 -5.44 -45.93
N PHE A 200 3.61 -5.37 -44.68
CA PHE A 200 4.63 -6.26 -44.17
C PHE A 200 4.16 -7.73 -44.16
N LEU A 201 2.94 -7.99 -43.72
CA LEU A 201 2.35 -9.33 -43.75
C LEU A 201 2.14 -9.88 -45.17
N LYS A 202 1.87 -9.01 -46.15
CA LYS A 202 1.83 -9.36 -47.58
C LYS A 202 3.23 -9.50 -48.21
N LYS A 203 4.30 -9.29 -47.46
CA LYS A 203 5.69 -9.33 -47.91
C LYS A 203 6.03 -8.26 -48.99
N GLU A 204 5.30 -7.15 -48.99
CA GLU A 204 5.57 -6.01 -49.89
C GLU A 204 6.71 -5.12 -49.36
N ILE A 205 6.94 -5.14 -48.07
CA ILE A 205 8.01 -4.41 -47.38
C ILE A 205 8.75 -5.32 -46.39
N THR A 206 9.98 -4.99 -46.05
CA THR A 206 10.83 -5.72 -45.10
C THR A 206 11.71 -4.75 -44.33
N LEU A 207 12.01 -5.10 -43.09
CA LEU A 207 13.01 -4.46 -42.24
C LEU A 207 14.35 -5.23 -42.25
N ALA A 208 14.48 -6.21 -43.14
CA ALA A 208 15.63 -7.09 -43.24
C ALA A 208 15.98 -7.79 -41.92
N LEU A 209 17.04 -7.35 -41.21
CA LEU A 209 17.49 -7.95 -39.97
C LEU A 209 16.42 -7.97 -38.87
N TYR A 210 15.48 -7.05 -38.87
CA TYR A 210 14.53 -6.85 -37.75
C TYR A 210 13.13 -7.43 -38.06
N ASP A 211 12.89 -8.10 -39.15
CA ASP A 211 11.62 -8.76 -39.48
C ASP A 211 11.19 -9.73 -38.36
N GLU A 212 12.16 -10.48 -37.82
CA GLU A 212 11.92 -11.44 -36.71
C GLU A 212 11.26 -10.76 -35.50
N LEU A 213 11.62 -9.52 -35.15
CA LEU A 213 11.08 -8.80 -34.00
C LEU A 213 9.61 -8.41 -34.22
N ILE A 214 9.23 -8.10 -35.46
CA ILE A 214 7.84 -7.82 -35.83
C ILE A 214 7.02 -9.11 -35.81
N TYR A 215 7.53 -10.18 -36.44
CA TYR A 215 6.85 -11.48 -36.42
C TYR A 215 6.69 -12.03 -34.98
N ALA A 216 7.61 -11.74 -34.07
CA ALA A 216 7.48 -12.12 -32.69
C ALA A 216 6.22 -11.56 -32.00
N LEU A 217 5.67 -10.44 -32.47
CA LEU A 217 4.40 -9.87 -32.01
C LEU A 217 3.16 -10.50 -32.61
N ILE A 218 3.31 -11.26 -33.70
CA ILE A 218 2.21 -11.77 -34.53
C ILE A 218 2.08 -13.28 -34.34
N ALA A 219 1.06 -13.70 -33.61
CA ALA A 219 0.81 -15.13 -33.35
C ALA A 219 0.24 -15.82 -34.60
N ASP A 220 -0.62 -15.13 -35.37
CA ASP A 220 -1.27 -15.61 -36.57
C ASP A 220 -1.30 -14.49 -37.62
N SER A 221 -0.55 -14.67 -38.70
CA SER A 221 -0.42 -13.65 -39.75
C SER A 221 -1.69 -13.47 -40.58
N GLU A 222 -2.48 -14.52 -40.83
CA GLU A 222 -3.73 -14.41 -41.58
C GLU A 222 -4.79 -13.66 -40.76
N GLN A 223 -4.90 -13.98 -39.49
CA GLN A 223 -5.80 -13.28 -38.56
C GLN A 223 -5.41 -11.80 -38.41
N ALA A 224 -4.12 -11.51 -38.26
CA ALA A 224 -3.61 -10.15 -38.19
C ALA A 224 -3.91 -9.35 -39.46
N LEU A 225 -3.69 -9.93 -40.65
CA LEU A 225 -3.98 -9.31 -41.93
C LEU A 225 -5.47 -9.00 -42.08
N HIS A 226 -6.33 -9.98 -41.76
CA HIS A 226 -7.78 -9.79 -41.78
C HIS A 226 -8.22 -8.66 -40.84
N PHE A 227 -7.64 -8.59 -39.66
CA PHE A 227 -7.92 -7.54 -38.71
C PHE A 227 -7.50 -6.15 -39.20
N CYS A 228 -6.30 -6.04 -39.80
CA CYS A 228 -5.80 -4.79 -40.38
C CYS A 228 -6.69 -4.31 -41.54
N GLU A 229 -7.16 -5.22 -42.38
CA GLU A 229 -8.05 -4.87 -43.49
C GLU A 229 -9.44 -4.43 -43.03
N LYS A 230 -9.98 -5.11 -42.00
CA LYS A 230 -11.28 -4.80 -41.40
C LYS A 230 -11.29 -3.46 -40.65
N TYR A 231 -10.22 -3.13 -39.97
CA TYR A 231 -10.10 -1.94 -39.12
C TYR A 231 -8.94 -1.05 -39.59
N SER A 232 -8.81 -0.81 -40.88
CA SER A 232 -7.70 -0.08 -41.47
C SER A 232 -7.48 1.31 -40.87
N GLN A 233 -8.53 1.97 -40.38
CA GLN A 233 -8.46 3.24 -39.69
C GLN A 233 -7.65 3.22 -38.37
N LEU A 234 -7.42 2.03 -37.78
CA LEU A 234 -6.54 1.89 -36.61
C LEU A 234 -5.05 1.87 -36.97
N PHE A 235 -4.73 1.76 -38.25
CA PHE A 235 -3.38 1.65 -38.79
C PHE A 235 -3.04 2.80 -39.78
N ASP A 236 -3.93 3.78 -39.90
CA ASP A 236 -3.77 4.96 -40.78
C ASP A 236 -3.27 6.18 -39.98
N PHE A 237 -2.12 6.02 -39.27
CA PHE A 237 -1.53 7.06 -38.47
C PHE A 237 -0.10 7.37 -38.92
N ASP A 238 0.28 8.66 -38.79
CA ASP A 238 1.63 9.13 -39.05
C ASP A 238 2.40 9.21 -37.70
N TYR A 239 2.93 8.09 -37.23
CA TYR A 239 3.79 8.07 -36.03
C TYR A 239 5.07 8.86 -36.31
N VAL A 240 5.59 9.50 -35.25
CA VAL A 240 6.83 10.27 -35.30
C VAL A 240 7.89 9.58 -34.45
N TYR A 241 9.04 9.29 -35.04
CA TYR A 241 10.19 8.76 -34.33
C TYR A 241 10.81 9.87 -33.44
N GLU A 242 10.72 9.70 -32.15
CA GLU A 242 11.28 10.59 -31.13
C GLU A 242 12.33 9.80 -30.33
N PRO A 243 13.63 10.10 -30.48
CA PRO A 243 14.69 9.38 -29.77
C PRO A 243 14.47 9.37 -28.26
N ALA A 244 14.65 8.20 -27.65
CA ALA A 244 14.49 7.95 -26.22
C ALA A 244 13.05 8.10 -25.66
N GLU A 245 12.02 8.30 -26.49
CA GLU A 245 10.62 8.21 -26.05
C GLU A 245 10.08 6.78 -26.28
N ASP A 246 9.48 6.19 -25.24
CA ASP A 246 8.91 4.86 -25.29
C ASP A 246 7.46 4.88 -25.83
N ILE A 247 7.33 5.10 -27.13
CA ILE A 247 6.03 5.15 -27.80
C ILE A 247 5.35 3.78 -27.80
N LEU A 248 6.11 2.71 -28.03
CA LEU A 248 5.59 1.34 -28.03
C LEU A 248 5.05 0.95 -26.66
N GLY A 249 5.77 1.30 -25.60
CA GLY A 249 5.32 1.13 -24.22
C GLY A 249 4.10 1.99 -23.89
N LEU A 250 4.02 3.22 -24.38
CA LEU A 250 2.87 4.09 -24.20
C LEU A 250 1.58 3.46 -24.78
N ILE A 251 1.65 2.87 -26.00
CA ILE A 251 0.54 2.13 -26.62
C ILE A 251 0.16 0.95 -25.71
N TYR A 252 1.13 0.13 -25.33
CA TYR A 252 0.89 -1.06 -24.50
C TYR A 252 0.21 -0.71 -23.18
N ILE A 253 0.75 0.25 -22.45
CA ILE A 253 0.25 0.66 -21.15
C ILE A 253 -1.14 1.28 -21.25
N SER A 254 -1.40 2.09 -22.28
CA SER A 254 -2.68 2.77 -22.45
C SER A 254 -3.79 1.82 -22.88
N CYS A 255 -3.47 0.79 -23.65
CA CYS A 255 -4.41 -0.23 -24.11
C CYS A 255 -4.62 -1.36 -23.08
N LYS A 256 -3.66 -1.61 -22.18
CA LYS A 256 -3.79 -2.64 -21.13
C LYS A 256 -4.78 -2.18 -20.06
N ASN A 257 -5.68 -3.08 -19.66
CA ASN A 257 -6.69 -2.78 -18.63
C ASN A 257 -6.05 -2.34 -17.31
N ILE A 258 -6.55 -1.24 -16.71
CA ILE A 258 -6.08 -0.67 -15.45
C ILE A 258 -6.14 -1.68 -14.30
N GLY A 259 -7.14 -2.55 -14.28
CA GLY A 259 -7.28 -3.61 -13.28
C GLY A 259 -6.18 -4.64 -13.35
N SER A 260 -5.79 -5.07 -14.55
CA SER A 260 -4.68 -6.00 -14.80
C SER A 260 -3.34 -5.43 -14.31
N ARG A 261 -3.04 -4.18 -14.65
CA ARG A 261 -1.82 -3.47 -14.21
C ARG A 261 -1.66 -3.46 -12.70
N LYS A 262 -2.74 -3.14 -11.97
CA LYS A 262 -2.72 -3.10 -10.49
C LYS A 262 -2.63 -4.48 -9.84
N ALA A 263 -3.11 -5.52 -10.51
CA ALA A 263 -3.07 -6.88 -9.98
C ALA A 263 -1.66 -7.47 -10.01
N THR A 264 -0.88 -7.13 -11.03
CA THR A 264 0.52 -7.58 -11.20
C THR A 264 1.53 -6.71 -10.44
N GLY A 265 1.09 -5.63 -9.78
CA GLY A 265 2.01 -4.68 -9.12
C GLY A 265 2.86 -3.88 -10.12
N SER A 266 2.52 -3.91 -11.41
CA SER A 266 3.27 -3.25 -12.47
C SER A 266 2.91 -1.76 -12.51
N TYR A 267 3.79 -0.93 -12.01
CA TYR A 267 3.71 0.54 -12.08
C TYR A 267 4.75 1.04 -13.06
N TYR A 268 4.28 1.54 -14.21
CA TYR A 268 5.16 2.08 -15.24
C TYR A 268 5.62 3.49 -14.84
N THR A 269 6.92 3.69 -14.83
CA THR A 269 7.54 4.91 -14.31
C THR A 269 7.51 6.03 -15.34
N PRO A 270 7.00 7.22 -14.99
CA PRO A 270 7.08 8.40 -15.85
C PRO A 270 8.52 8.72 -16.27
N THR A 271 8.74 8.99 -17.56
CA THR A 271 10.06 9.29 -18.13
C THR A 271 10.79 10.42 -17.39
N LYS A 272 10.06 11.44 -16.90
CA LYS A 272 10.62 12.52 -16.08
C LYS A 272 11.32 12.01 -14.82
N ILE A 273 10.74 11.02 -14.15
CA ILE A 273 11.31 10.40 -12.93
C ILE A 273 12.49 9.51 -13.30
N VAL A 274 12.39 8.76 -14.40
CA VAL A 274 13.50 7.94 -14.90
C VAL A 274 14.72 8.80 -15.23
N LYS A 275 14.54 9.91 -15.97
CA LYS A 275 15.59 10.87 -16.29
C LYS A 275 16.25 11.44 -15.03
N LYS A 276 15.44 11.72 -14.00
CA LYS A 276 15.92 12.22 -12.71
C LYS A 276 16.82 11.19 -12.00
N LEU A 277 16.38 9.93 -11.96
CA LEU A 277 17.15 8.85 -11.36
C LEU A 277 18.46 8.62 -12.11
N ILE A 278 18.42 8.50 -13.45
CA ILE A 278 19.59 8.27 -14.30
C ILE A 278 20.56 9.45 -14.22
N GLY A 279 20.07 10.69 -14.20
CA GLY A 279 20.89 11.91 -14.10
C GLY A 279 21.69 12.04 -12.81
N LYS A 280 21.38 11.23 -11.78
CA LYS A 280 22.15 11.13 -10.53
C LYS A 280 23.21 10.04 -10.54
N LEU A 281 23.36 9.31 -11.65
CA LEU A 281 24.36 8.26 -11.82
C LEU A 281 25.48 8.75 -12.74
N ASP A 282 26.71 8.62 -12.25
CA ASP A 282 27.91 8.85 -13.07
C ASP A 282 28.33 7.52 -13.71
N ILE A 283 27.69 7.18 -14.85
CA ILE A 283 27.85 5.88 -15.50
C ILE A 283 29.16 5.86 -16.31
N ALA A 284 30.07 5.00 -15.90
CA ALA A 284 31.33 4.81 -16.60
C ALA A 284 31.13 4.15 -17.99
N SER A 285 32.02 4.47 -18.92
CA SER A 285 31.91 4.03 -20.32
C SER A 285 32.06 2.52 -20.55
N ASP A 286 32.53 1.77 -19.56
CA ASP A 286 32.75 0.32 -19.60
C ASP A 286 31.85 -0.45 -18.60
N ALA A 287 30.93 0.25 -17.95
CA ALA A 287 30.10 -0.30 -16.90
C ALA A 287 29.02 -1.25 -17.42
N ARG A 288 28.83 -2.40 -16.76
CA ARG A 288 27.68 -3.31 -17.00
C ARG A 288 26.46 -2.83 -16.20
N ILE A 289 25.34 -2.71 -16.88
CA ILE A 289 24.09 -2.15 -16.34
C ILE A 289 22.99 -3.20 -16.44
N LEU A 290 22.26 -3.43 -15.35
CA LEU A 290 21.09 -4.32 -15.30
C LEU A 290 19.84 -3.55 -14.90
N ASP A 291 18.75 -3.76 -15.64
CA ASP A 291 17.39 -3.51 -15.15
C ASP A 291 16.69 -4.88 -14.94
N PRO A 292 16.50 -5.34 -13.70
CA PRO A 292 15.96 -6.65 -13.40
C PRO A 292 14.44 -6.79 -13.59
N CYS A 293 13.76 -5.71 -13.93
CA CYS A 293 12.31 -5.61 -14.14
C CYS A 293 12.01 -4.51 -15.18
N CYS A 294 12.64 -4.65 -16.35
CA CYS A 294 12.78 -3.57 -17.33
C CYS A 294 11.45 -3.12 -17.97
N GLY A 295 10.37 -3.88 -17.84
CA GLY A 295 9.09 -3.58 -18.46
C GLY A 295 9.26 -3.40 -19.96
N THR A 296 8.85 -2.25 -20.47
CA THR A 296 9.00 -1.88 -21.90
C THR A 296 10.33 -1.19 -22.22
N GLY A 297 11.25 -1.10 -21.26
CA GLY A 297 12.62 -0.62 -21.44
C GLY A 297 12.82 0.87 -21.20
N ASN A 298 11.89 1.57 -20.55
CA ASN A 298 11.98 3.02 -20.37
C ASN A 298 13.27 3.46 -19.65
N PHE A 299 13.73 2.74 -18.59
CA PHE A 299 15.00 3.03 -17.92
C PHE A 299 16.19 2.87 -18.87
N LEU A 300 16.19 1.82 -19.68
CA LEU A 300 17.26 1.54 -20.63
C LEU A 300 17.32 2.57 -21.77
N LEU A 301 16.14 3.09 -22.17
CA LEU A 301 16.05 4.19 -23.14
C LEU A 301 16.65 5.49 -22.64
N GLN A 302 16.61 5.77 -21.34
CA GLN A 302 17.14 7.02 -20.77
C GLN A 302 18.63 6.96 -20.43
N LEU A 303 19.31 5.82 -20.63
CA LEU A 303 20.76 5.73 -20.42
C LEU A 303 21.53 6.72 -21.32
N PRO A 304 22.64 7.30 -20.84
CA PRO A 304 23.45 8.26 -21.62
C PRO A 304 23.94 7.70 -22.96
N ALA A 305 24.16 8.58 -23.94
CA ALA A 305 24.54 8.20 -25.30
C ALA A 305 25.90 7.47 -25.41
N HIS A 306 26.80 7.64 -24.44
CA HIS A 306 28.08 6.94 -24.42
C HIS A 306 27.99 5.47 -23.96
N VAL A 307 26.86 5.06 -23.39
CA VAL A 307 26.62 3.66 -22.99
C VAL A 307 26.27 2.85 -24.23
N ARG A 308 27.02 1.78 -24.48
CA ARG A 308 26.80 0.88 -25.61
C ARG A 308 25.85 -0.26 -25.25
N PHE A 309 25.21 -0.85 -26.26
CA PHE A 309 24.25 -1.92 -26.05
C PHE A 309 24.85 -3.18 -25.39
N ASP A 310 26.12 -3.50 -25.71
CA ASP A 310 26.83 -4.67 -25.14
C ASP A 310 27.06 -4.59 -23.61
N GLN A 311 26.78 -3.45 -23.00
CA GLN A 311 26.87 -3.20 -21.57
C GLN A 311 25.52 -3.35 -20.85
N ILE A 312 24.40 -3.40 -21.60
CA ILE A 312 23.05 -3.29 -21.10
C ILE A 312 22.40 -4.66 -20.99
N TYR A 313 21.79 -4.95 -19.86
CA TYR A 313 21.03 -6.14 -19.59
C TYR A 313 19.65 -5.75 -19.06
N GLY A 314 18.61 -6.35 -19.63
CA GLY A 314 17.21 -6.16 -19.20
C GLY A 314 16.54 -7.51 -18.98
N ASN A 315 15.71 -7.59 -17.97
CA ASN A 315 14.94 -8.78 -17.66
C ASN A 315 13.53 -8.43 -17.23
N ASP A 316 12.53 -9.15 -17.69
CA ASP A 316 11.14 -9.04 -17.22
C ASP A 316 10.43 -10.39 -17.38
N THR A 317 9.32 -10.57 -16.66
CA THR A 317 8.45 -11.75 -16.77
C THR A 317 7.29 -11.54 -17.76
N ASP A 318 7.01 -10.30 -18.16
CA ASP A 318 5.94 -9.98 -19.13
C ASP A 318 6.49 -10.11 -20.56
N THR A 319 6.11 -11.18 -21.24
CA THR A 319 6.52 -11.49 -22.61
C THR A 319 6.36 -10.32 -23.58
N ILE A 320 5.23 -9.59 -23.52
CA ILE A 320 4.97 -8.46 -24.43
C ILE A 320 5.91 -7.30 -24.09
N SER A 321 6.09 -7.00 -22.82
CA SER A 321 7.03 -5.97 -22.37
C SER A 321 8.44 -6.24 -22.85
N VAL A 322 8.90 -7.49 -22.77
CA VAL A 322 10.24 -7.90 -23.27
C VAL A 322 10.36 -7.72 -24.80
N LYS A 323 9.32 -8.08 -25.57
CA LYS A 323 9.30 -7.85 -27.03
C LYS A 323 9.41 -6.35 -27.34
N ILE A 324 8.67 -5.51 -26.61
CA ILE A 324 8.74 -4.05 -26.75
C ILE A 324 10.13 -3.53 -26.38
N THR A 325 10.72 -4.01 -25.27
CA THR A 325 12.08 -3.62 -24.87
C THR A 325 13.09 -3.93 -25.97
N ARG A 326 13.01 -5.10 -26.61
CA ARG A 326 13.89 -5.45 -27.74
C ARG A 326 13.76 -4.48 -28.89
N LEU A 327 12.53 -4.11 -29.28
CA LEU A 327 12.28 -3.11 -30.32
C LEU A 327 12.80 -1.72 -29.90
N ASN A 328 12.57 -1.32 -28.66
CA ASN A 328 13.08 -0.05 -28.15
C ASN A 328 14.62 0.01 -28.12
N MET A 329 15.29 -1.12 -27.84
CA MET A 329 16.76 -1.18 -27.92
C MET A 329 17.24 -1.02 -29.38
N VAL A 330 16.57 -1.65 -30.34
CA VAL A 330 16.88 -1.44 -31.78
C VAL A 330 16.57 0.00 -32.22
N LEU A 331 15.52 0.62 -31.68
CA LEU A 331 15.22 2.04 -31.96
C LEU A 331 16.29 2.99 -31.38
N LYS A 332 16.96 2.63 -30.29
CA LYS A 332 18.00 3.45 -29.67
C LYS A 332 19.39 3.14 -30.20
N TYR A 333 19.74 1.88 -30.37
CA TYR A 333 21.07 1.39 -30.72
C TYR A 333 21.10 0.73 -32.08
N ASP A 334 22.26 0.76 -32.76
CA ASP A 334 22.46 0.05 -34.01
C ASP A 334 22.90 -1.39 -33.73
N ILE A 335 21.94 -2.26 -33.50
CA ILE A 335 22.14 -3.66 -33.08
C ILE A 335 22.20 -4.53 -34.36
N LEU A 336 23.39 -5.06 -34.64
CA LEU A 336 23.63 -5.91 -35.85
C LEU A 336 23.42 -7.41 -35.58
N SER A 337 23.18 -7.83 -34.35
CA SER A 337 22.99 -9.22 -33.94
C SER A 337 21.72 -9.40 -33.13
N ILE A 338 20.72 -10.00 -33.73
CA ILE A 338 19.47 -10.37 -33.03
C ILE A 338 19.76 -11.36 -31.89
N LYS A 339 20.70 -12.28 -32.09
CA LYS A 339 21.12 -13.20 -31.02
C LYS A 339 21.61 -12.47 -29.79
N THR A 340 22.49 -11.48 -29.94
CA THR A 340 22.97 -10.64 -28.84
C THR A 340 21.83 -9.89 -28.16
N LEU A 341 20.85 -9.38 -28.94
CA LEU A 341 19.67 -8.73 -28.38
C LEU A 341 18.86 -9.66 -27.46
N TYR A 342 18.63 -10.91 -27.87
CA TYR A 342 17.92 -11.90 -27.07
C TYR A 342 18.71 -12.37 -25.83
N GLU A 343 20.04 -12.43 -25.91
CA GLU A 343 20.92 -12.75 -24.79
C GLU A 343 20.93 -11.63 -23.72
N HIS A 344 20.81 -10.38 -24.12
CA HIS A 344 20.87 -9.21 -23.25
C HIS A 344 19.49 -8.82 -22.70
N ILE A 345 18.43 -8.99 -23.48
CA ILE A 345 17.04 -8.66 -23.07
C ILE A 345 16.26 -9.97 -22.95
N THR A 346 16.09 -10.46 -21.74
CA THR A 346 15.60 -11.81 -21.45
C THR A 346 14.19 -11.80 -20.82
N GLU A 347 13.42 -12.82 -21.15
CA GLU A 347 12.16 -13.14 -20.47
C GLU A 347 12.43 -14.19 -19.40
N ALA A 348 12.49 -13.76 -18.13
CA ALA A 348 12.75 -14.66 -17.03
C ALA A 348 12.30 -14.07 -15.69
N ASP A 349 12.05 -14.94 -14.71
CA ASP A 349 11.85 -14.51 -13.32
C ASP A 349 13.20 -14.23 -12.67
N TYR A 350 13.49 -12.95 -12.45
CA TYR A 350 14.73 -12.51 -11.81
C TYR A 350 14.93 -13.17 -10.45
N LEU A 351 13.90 -13.29 -9.62
CA LEU A 351 14.02 -13.89 -8.28
C LEU A 351 14.31 -15.39 -8.33
N ALA A 352 13.81 -16.09 -9.34
CA ALA A 352 14.07 -17.52 -9.52
C ALA A 352 15.45 -17.80 -10.12
N SER A 353 15.97 -16.90 -10.96
CA SER A 353 17.24 -17.08 -11.69
C SER A 353 18.45 -17.20 -10.73
N ASP A 354 19.45 -17.98 -11.13
CA ASP A 354 20.73 -18.13 -10.41
C ASP A 354 21.85 -17.29 -11.08
N LEU A 355 21.50 -16.08 -11.51
CA LEU A 355 22.44 -15.13 -12.09
C LEU A 355 23.62 -14.87 -11.14
N LYS A 356 24.81 -15.34 -11.54
CA LYS A 356 26.09 -15.09 -10.86
C LYS A 356 26.84 -13.89 -11.44
N ALA A 357 26.23 -13.17 -12.39
CA ALA A 357 26.85 -12.02 -13.01
C ALA A 357 26.92 -10.84 -12.03
N SER A 358 28.02 -10.08 -12.11
CA SER A 358 28.23 -8.87 -11.33
C SER A 358 28.03 -7.64 -12.23
N TYR A 359 27.32 -6.64 -11.70
CA TYR A 359 26.98 -5.38 -12.39
C TYR A 359 27.53 -4.18 -11.63
N GLN A 360 27.97 -3.14 -12.35
CA GLN A 360 28.35 -1.88 -11.75
C GLN A 360 27.13 -1.02 -11.43
N TYR A 361 26.07 -1.12 -12.26
CA TYR A 361 24.82 -0.43 -12.00
C TYR A 361 23.63 -1.39 -12.11
N ILE A 362 22.74 -1.33 -11.11
CA ILE A 362 21.44 -1.97 -11.17
C ILE A 362 20.39 -0.89 -10.96
N ILE A 363 19.50 -0.73 -11.93
CA ILE A 363 18.52 0.36 -11.98
C ILE A 363 17.12 -0.21 -12.20
N GLY A 364 16.07 0.52 -11.85
CA GLY A 364 14.71 0.10 -12.18
C GLY A 364 13.66 0.51 -11.15
N ASN A 365 12.47 -0.04 -11.36
CA ASN A 365 11.32 0.07 -10.46
C ASN A 365 10.76 -1.33 -10.19
N PRO A 366 11.22 -2.02 -9.14
CA PRO A 366 10.77 -3.39 -8.85
C PRO A 366 9.26 -3.42 -8.54
N PRO A 367 8.57 -4.56 -8.76
CA PRO A 367 7.13 -4.67 -8.55
C PRO A 367 6.75 -4.46 -7.07
N TRP A 368 5.65 -3.70 -6.80
CA TRP A 368 5.17 -3.40 -5.44
C TRP A 368 3.90 -4.14 -5.11
N GLY A 369 3.90 -4.82 -3.95
CA GLY A 369 2.72 -5.50 -3.43
C GLY A 369 2.25 -6.65 -4.33
N TYR A 370 3.19 -7.37 -4.94
CA TYR A 370 2.91 -8.61 -5.65
C TYR A 370 2.46 -9.70 -4.66
N GLU A 371 1.38 -10.39 -4.98
CA GLU A 371 0.83 -11.44 -4.12
C GLU A 371 1.39 -12.81 -4.53
N PHE A 372 2.37 -13.30 -3.80
CA PHE A 372 2.91 -14.65 -3.99
C PHE A 372 1.94 -15.72 -3.51
N SER A 373 1.84 -16.82 -4.23
CA SER A 373 1.16 -18.05 -3.77
C SER A 373 1.91 -18.69 -2.59
N GLU A 374 1.26 -19.55 -1.82
CA GLU A 374 1.94 -20.18 -0.67
C GLU A 374 3.13 -21.06 -1.11
N SER A 375 3.04 -21.72 -2.27
CA SER A 375 4.16 -22.51 -2.81
C SER A 375 5.36 -21.64 -3.21
N GLU A 376 5.10 -20.44 -3.76
CA GLU A 376 6.17 -19.47 -4.06
C GLU A 376 6.80 -18.93 -2.78
N LYS A 377 5.99 -18.59 -1.78
CA LYS A 377 6.47 -18.11 -0.48
C LYS A 377 7.39 -19.13 0.20
N GLU A 378 7.07 -20.43 0.13
CA GLU A 378 7.92 -21.47 0.69
C GLU A 378 9.29 -21.55 -0.01
N LYS A 379 9.33 -21.39 -1.34
CA LYS A 379 10.59 -21.35 -2.11
C LYS A 379 11.40 -20.10 -1.77
N LEU A 380 10.73 -18.94 -1.71
CA LEU A 380 11.37 -17.66 -1.41
C LEU A 380 11.97 -17.63 0.01
N ARG A 381 11.27 -18.19 1.02
CA ARG A 381 11.80 -18.31 2.39
C ARG A 381 13.07 -19.14 2.50
N LYS A 382 13.27 -20.09 1.60
CA LYS A 382 14.51 -20.90 1.55
C LYS A 382 15.67 -20.14 0.91
N LYS A 383 15.39 -19.15 0.06
CA LYS A 383 16.38 -18.45 -0.75
C LYS A 383 16.73 -17.07 -0.20
N TYR A 384 15.75 -16.36 0.38
CA TYR A 384 15.89 -14.97 0.81
C TYR A 384 15.59 -14.79 2.29
N ARG A 385 16.47 -14.10 3.01
CA ARG A 385 16.25 -13.78 4.43
C ARG A 385 15.16 -12.73 4.64
N THR A 386 14.91 -11.84 3.66
CA THR A 386 13.82 -10.87 3.68
C THR A 386 12.44 -11.50 3.55
N ALA A 387 12.36 -12.76 3.12
CA ALA A 387 11.12 -13.55 3.06
C ALA A 387 10.70 -14.18 4.40
N SER A 388 11.38 -13.91 5.51
CA SER A 388 11.12 -14.55 6.82
C SER A 388 9.79 -14.14 7.48
N GLY A 389 9.19 -13.02 7.08
CA GLY A 389 7.96 -12.49 7.65
C GLY A 389 6.68 -13.23 7.19
N LYS A 390 5.54 -12.86 7.82
CA LYS A 390 4.21 -13.33 7.41
C LYS A 390 3.83 -12.80 6.03
N ASN A 391 4.10 -11.53 5.79
CA ASN A 391 3.90 -10.85 4.52
C ASN A 391 5.27 -10.67 3.87
N ILE A 392 5.37 -11.08 2.61
CA ILE A 392 6.60 -10.95 1.80
C ILE A 392 6.35 -9.82 0.81
N GLU A 393 7.21 -8.80 0.86
CA GLU A 393 7.17 -7.70 -0.08
C GLU A 393 8.15 -7.95 -1.23
N SER A 394 7.65 -7.86 -2.45
CA SER A 394 8.42 -8.20 -3.65
C SER A 394 9.67 -7.34 -3.82
N TYR A 395 9.57 -6.04 -3.62
CA TYR A 395 10.72 -5.15 -3.79
C TYR A 395 11.83 -5.38 -2.75
N ASP A 396 11.53 -5.89 -1.53
CA ASP A 396 12.57 -6.29 -0.57
C ASP A 396 13.44 -7.42 -1.12
N LEU A 397 12.80 -8.41 -1.78
CA LEU A 397 13.49 -9.52 -2.42
C LEU A 397 14.35 -9.05 -3.60
N PHE A 398 13.81 -8.12 -4.41
CA PHE A 398 14.55 -7.53 -5.53
C PHE A 398 15.80 -6.79 -5.05
N ILE A 399 15.70 -6.01 -3.96
CA ILE A 399 16.84 -5.32 -3.37
C ILE A 399 17.86 -6.33 -2.85
N GLU A 400 17.44 -7.32 -2.05
CA GLU A 400 18.35 -8.36 -1.51
C GLU A 400 19.13 -9.04 -2.62
N LYS A 401 18.45 -9.46 -3.69
CA LYS A 401 19.10 -10.09 -4.83
C LYS A 401 19.98 -9.12 -5.61
N ALA A 402 19.52 -7.90 -5.86
CA ALA A 402 20.29 -6.90 -6.55
C ALA A 402 21.59 -6.59 -5.81
N LEU A 403 21.56 -6.44 -4.49
CA LEU A 403 22.77 -6.25 -3.68
C LEU A 403 23.76 -7.41 -3.82
N SER A 404 23.27 -8.66 -3.99
CA SER A 404 24.14 -9.82 -4.24
C SER A 404 24.73 -9.86 -5.65
N ASN A 405 24.16 -9.14 -6.60
CA ASN A 405 24.62 -9.02 -7.98
C ASN A 405 25.44 -7.74 -8.25
N LEU A 406 25.63 -6.87 -7.25
CA LEU A 406 26.47 -5.67 -7.38
C LEU A 406 27.95 -6.03 -7.23
N SER A 407 28.78 -5.41 -8.06
CA SER A 407 30.23 -5.37 -7.84
C SER A 407 30.58 -4.48 -6.64
N ILE A 408 31.78 -4.62 -6.08
CA ILE A 408 32.31 -3.67 -5.11
C ILE A 408 32.35 -2.27 -5.77
N ASN A 409 31.88 -1.26 -5.05
CA ASN A 409 31.62 0.10 -5.51
C ASN A 409 30.52 0.22 -6.58
N GLY A 410 29.82 -0.87 -6.90
CA GLY A 410 28.64 -0.82 -7.76
C GLY A 410 27.48 -0.10 -7.08
N GLN A 411 26.56 0.43 -7.88
CA GLN A 411 25.43 1.23 -7.43
C GLN A 411 24.10 0.59 -7.78
N LEU A 412 23.21 0.52 -6.79
CA LEU A 412 21.80 0.19 -6.95
C LEU A 412 20.99 1.50 -6.95
N SER A 413 20.12 1.71 -7.92
CA SER A 413 19.22 2.86 -7.94
C SER A 413 17.80 2.43 -8.29
N PHE A 414 16.93 2.40 -7.29
CA PHE A 414 15.55 1.94 -7.43
C PHE A 414 14.54 3.02 -7.02
N ILE A 415 13.38 2.97 -7.67
CA ILE A 415 12.18 3.68 -7.21
C ILE A 415 11.39 2.74 -6.31
N LEU A 416 11.12 3.18 -5.09
CA LEU A 416 10.55 2.35 -4.03
C LEU A 416 9.42 3.08 -3.28
N PRO A 417 8.48 2.36 -2.66
CA PRO A 417 7.59 2.95 -1.66
C PRO A 417 8.40 3.51 -0.48
N GLU A 418 8.03 4.70 -0.03
CA GLU A 418 8.66 5.34 1.16
C GLU A 418 8.53 4.45 2.42
N ALA A 419 7.55 3.55 2.43
CA ALA A 419 7.34 2.57 3.50
C ALA A 419 8.58 1.74 3.85
N ILE A 420 9.51 1.54 2.91
CA ILE A 420 10.77 0.83 3.16
C ILE A 420 11.59 1.48 4.28
N LEU A 421 11.48 2.79 4.47
CA LEU A 421 12.25 3.53 5.46
C LEU A 421 11.75 3.29 6.90
N ASN A 422 10.44 3.07 7.10
CA ASN A 422 9.83 3.16 8.43
C ASN A 422 8.88 2.02 8.83
N VAL A 423 8.42 1.18 7.90
CA VAL A 423 7.51 0.09 8.25
C VAL A 423 8.29 -1.13 8.74
N LYS A 424 7.85 -1.70 9.87
CA LYS A 424 8.49 -2.83 10.56
C LYS A 424 8.70 -4.07 9.66
N ALA A 425 7.81 -4.30 8.69
CA ALA A 425 7.94 -5.43 7.77
C ALA A 425 9.25 -5.39 6.97
N HIS A 426 9.82 -4.21 6.74
CA HIS A 426 11.06 -3.99 5.98
C HIS A 426 12.34 -4.00 6.84
N THR A 427 12.25 -4.30 8.14
CA THR A 427 13.45 -4.40 9.01
C THR A 427 14.52 -5.34 8.44
N PRO A 428 14.19 -6.55 7.89
CA PRO A 428 15.21 -7.44 7.36
C PRO A 428 16.01 -6.84 6.18
N ILE A 429 15.34 -6.11 5.27
CA ILE A 429 16.05 -5.48 4.15
C ILE A 429 16.88 -4.28 4.59
N ARG A 430 16.38 -3.47 5.55
CA ARG A 430 17.18 -2.39 6.13
C ARG A 430 18.45 -2.93 6.82
N THR A 431 18.34 -4.05 7.54
CA THR A 431 19.49 -4.75 8.11
C THR A 431 20.50 -5.14 7.01
N ALA A 432 20.02 -5.72 5.90
CA ALA A 432 20.88 -6.11 4.78
C ALA A 432 21.58 -4.90 4.14
N ILE A 433 20.89 -3.76 4.02
CA ILE A 433 21.46 -2.52 3.52
C ILE A 433 22.58 -2.05 4.46
N MET A 434 22.37 -2.08 5.78
CA MET A 434 23.33 -1.58 6.76
C MET A 434 24.63 -2.40 6.86
N GLU A 435 24.63 -3.65 6.46
CA GLU A 435 25.77 -4.55 6.65
C GLU A 435 26.95 -4.21 5.73
N ASN A 436 26.71 -3.99 4.44
CA ASN A 436 27.75 -3.90 3.42
C ASN A 436 27.54 -2.77 2.41
N ASN A 437 26.64 -1.82 2.67
CA ASN A 437 26.27 -0.80 1.71
C ASN A 437 26.16 0.56 2.39
N SER A 438 26.34 1.63 1.62
CA SER A 438 26.06 2.99 2.04
C SER A 438 24.95 3.60 1.18
N VAL A 439 24.14 4.47 1.77
CA VAL A 439 23.16 5.26 1.02
C VAL A 439 23.87 6.45 0.41
N ARG A 440 23.82 6.56 -0.92
CA ARG A 440 24.44 7.68 -1.66
C ARG A 440 23.47 8.82 -1.88
N TYR A 441 22.23 8.48 -2.26
CA TYR A 441 21.20 9.45 -2.59
C TYR A 441 19.83 8.95 -2.16
N LEU A 442 19.03 9.83 -1.59
CA LEU A 442 17.63 9.61 -1.28
C LEU A 442 16.81 10.81 -1.74
N GLU A 443 15.77 10.57 -2.52
CA GLU A 443 14.85 11.63 -2.91
C GLU A 443 13.40 11.24 -2.60
N PHE A 444 12.70 12.13 -1.92
CA PHE A 444 11.27 12.01 -1.63
C PHE A 444 10.44 12.56 -2.80
N LEU A 445 9.75 11.67 -3.52
CA LEU A 445 8.95 12.01 -4.69
C LEU A 445 7.48 12.30 -4.37
N GLY A 446 7.05 12.04 -3.12
CA GLY A 446 5.62 12.07 -2.76
C GLY A 446 4.79 11.07 -3.57
N ASN A 447 3.57 11.44 -3.95
CA ASN A 447 2.69 10.59 -4.77
C ASN A 447 3.03 10.74 -6.26
N ALA A 448 4.09 10.11 -6.71
CA ALA A 448 4.65 10.26 -8.05
C ALA A 448 3.87 9.54 -9.16
N PHE A 449 2.97 8.61 -8.81
CA PHE A 449 2.21 7.82 -9.78
C PHE A 449 0.74 8.23 -9.82
N ASP A 450 0.19 8.47 -11.01
CA ASP A 450 -1.21 8.86 -11.19
C ASP A 450 -2.16 7.81 -10.56
N LYS A 451 -3.16 8.28 -9.81
CA LYS A 451 -4.18 7.45 -9.14
C LYS A 451 -3.63 6.43 -8.13
N VAL A 452 -2.37 6.58 -7.70
CA VAL A 452 -1.73 5.75 -6.68
C VAL A 452 -1.40 6.62 -5.46
N GLN A 453 -2.07 6.39 -4.35
CA GLN A 453 -1.77 7.07 -3.07
C GLN A 453 -0.71 6.25 -2.31
N CYS A 454 0.51 6.30 -2.79
CA CYS A 454 1.66 5.65 -2.20
C CYS A 454 2.86 6.58 -2.38
N PRO A 455 3.29 7.28 -1.34
CA PRO A 455 4.51 8.08 -1.39
C PRO A 455 5.71 7.21 -1.77
N CYS A 456 6.55 7.75 -2.63
CA CYS A 456 7.67 7.04 -3.24
C CYS A 456 8.97 7.80 -3.05
N ILE A 457 10.05 7.07 -3.16
CA ILE A 457 11.43 7.57 -3.08
C ILE A 457 12.26 7.06 -4.25
N ILE A 458 13.31 7.80 -4.61
CA ILE A 458 14.48 7.25 -5.28
C ILE A 458 15.48 6.91 -4.19
N LEU A 459 15.93 5.65 -4.16
CA LEU A 459 16.98 5.20 -3.24
C LEU A 459 18.19 4.73 -4.04
N GLN A 460 19.35 5.34 -3.80
CA GLN A 460 20.63 4.91 -4.36
C GLN A 460 21.55 4.36 -3.27
N LEU A 461 22.03 3.15 -3.47
CA LEU A 461 22.96 2.47 -2.58
C LEU A 461 24.27 2.22 -3.31
N ILE A 462 25.37 2.27 -2.58
CA ILE A 462 26.69 1.81 -3.05
C ILE A 462 27.10 0.59 -2.25
N HIS A 463 27.52 -0.47 -2.94
CA HIS A 463 28.06 -1.67 -2.31
C HIS A 463 29.51 -1.44 -1.87
N THR A 464 29.71 -1.02 -0.63
CA THR A 464 31.03 -0.66 -0.09
C THR A 464 31.79 -1.83 0.52
N GLY A 465 31.12 -2.94 0.80
CA GLY A 465 31.66 -4.03 1.62
C GLY A 465 31.95 -3.64 3.09
N LYS A 466 31.41 -2.50 3.54
CA LYS A 466 31.56 -1.96 4.89
C LYS A 466 30.21 -1.61 5.48
N PRO A 467 30.08 -1.56 6.82
CA PRO A 467 28.87 -1.06 7.47
C PRO A 467 28.50 0.33 6.99
N LEU A 468 27.18 0.60 7.02
CA LEU A 468 26.60 1.84 6.52
C LEU A 468 27.19 3.07 7.24
N SER A 469 27.64 4.04 6.45
CA SER A 469 27.88 5.42 6.87
C SER A 469 26.97 6.37 6.09
N THR A 470 26.54 7.43 6.73
CA THR A 470 25.67 8.46 6.13
C THR A 470 26.42 9.69 5.67
N ILE A 471 27.72 9.79 5.97
CA ILE A 471 28.55 10.94 5.57
C ILE A 471 28.63 11.03 4.03
N GLY A 472 28.31 12.20 3.50
CA GLY A 472 28.27 12.47 2.07
C GLY A 472 27.01 12.00 1.36
N MET A 473 26.03 11.43 2.09
CA MET A 473 24.70 11.11 1.55
C MET A 473 23.97 12.40 1.18
N GLU A 474 23.42 12.44 -0.03
CA GLU A 474 22.52 13.51 -0.47
C GLU A 474 21.06 13.12 -0.19
N VAL A 475 20.32 14.02 0.44
CA VAL A 475 18.87 13.89 0.68
C VAL A 475 18.16 15.03 -0.02
N SER A 476 17.18 14.71 -0.84
CA SER A 476 16.40 15.67 -1.62
C SER A 476 14.91 15.49 -1.40
N ASP A 477 14.20 16.58 -1.38
CA ASP A 477 12.75 16.64 -1.58
C ASP A 477 12.44 17.54 -2.78
N CYS A 478 11.16 17.93 -2.96
CA CYS A 478 10.75 18.72 -4.14
C CYS A 478 11.48 20.05 -4.23
N ASP A 479 11.93 20.64 -3.12
CA ASP A 479 12.38 22.03 -3.03
C ASP A 479 13.84 22.17 -2.56
N HIS A 480 14.36 21.16 -1.86
CA HIS A 480 15.65 21.24 -1.19
C HIS A 480 16.51 20.00 -1.43
N CYS A 481 17.81 20.20 -1.51
CA CYS A 481 18.80 19.13 -1.51
C CYS A 481 19.86 19.45 -0.44
N THR A 482 20.07 18.52 0.47
CA THR A 482 21.03 18.64 1.56
C THR A 482 22.02 17.49 1.55
N THR A 483 23.28 17.77 1.87
CA THR A 483 24.30 16.74 2.07
C THR A 483 24.50 16.51 3.56
N ILE A 484 24.47 15.27 3.99
CA ILE A 484 24.72 14.88 5.38
C ILE A 484 26.23 14.95 5.65
N LEU A 485 26.63 15.78 6.59
CA LEU A 485 28.04 15.98 6.99
C LEU A 485 28.37 15.28 8.32
N THR A 486 27.35 14.99 9.14
CA THR A 486 27.49 14.29 10.42
C THR A 486 27.01 12.84 10.30
N ASP A 487 27.85 11.87 10.67
CA ASP A 487 27.46 10.47 10.63
C ASP A 487 26.29 10.19 11.60
N ARG A 488 25.22 9.61 11.08
CA ARG A 488 23.97 9.40 11.81
C ARG A 488 23.90 7.99 12.36
N LYS A 489 23.50 7.86 13.60
CA LYS A 489 23.18 6.55 14.20
C LYS A 489 21.85 6.06 13.62
N ILE A 490 21.94 5.13 12.70
CA ILE A 490 20.78 4.52 12.03
C ILE A 490 20.48 3.17 12.65
N SER A 491 19.20 2.91 12.87
CA SER A 491 18.68 1.62 13.32
C SER A 491 17.99 0.91 12.16
N ALA A 492 18.12 -0.40 12.07
CA ALA A 492 17.34 -1.20 11.11
C ALA A 492 15.83 -1.14 11.36
N GLU A 493 15.39 -0.73 12.54
CA GLU A 493 13.97 -0.53 12.82
C GLU A 493 13.41 0.66 12.07
N TYR A 494 14.26 1.67 11.78
CA TYR A 494 13.81 2.94 11.24
C TYR A 494 14.95 3.72 10.59
N PHE A 495 14.77 4.12 9.32
CA PHE A 495 15.68 4.99 8.56
C PHE A 495 15.13 6.41 8.54
N SER A 496 15.70 7.32 9.32
CA SER A 496 15.34 8.74 9.33
C SER A 496 16.43 9.58 8.65
N PHE A 497 16.06 10.23 7.54
CA PHE A 497 16.96 11.07 6.77
C PHE A 497 16.39 12.46 6.48
N HIS A 498 15.21 12.79 7.02
CA HIS A 498 14.52 14.06 6.76
C HIS A 498 15.15 15.27 7.48
N THR A 499 16.04 15.01 8.44
CA THR A 499 16.60 16.08 9.29
C THR A 499 17.84 16.70 8.67
N THR A 500 18.00 18.01 8.82
CA THR A 500 19.30 18.67 8.62
C THR A 500 20.31 18.24 9.69
N ASP A 501 21.60 18.50 9.50
CA ASP A 501 22.61 18.17 10.51
C ASP A 501 22.38 18.92 11.84
N ALA A 502 21.90 20.18 11.78
CA ALA A 502 21.60 20.96 12.97
C ALA A 502 20.41 20.36 13.75
N GLU A 503 19.35 19.96 13.05
CA GLU A 503 18.20 19.29 13.65
C GLU A 503 18.58 17.93 14.24
N TYR A 504 19.42 17.16 13.56
CA TYR A 504 19.88 15.85 14.03
C TYR A 504 20.74 16.00 15.31
N GLN A 505 21.69 16.93 15.34
CA GLN A 505 22.53 17.19 16.51
C GLN A 505 21.67 17.63 17.70
N LEU A 506 20.66 18.48 17.44
CA LEU A 506 19.72 18.92 18.46
C LEU A 506 18.86 17.76 18.98
N LEU A 507 18.38 16.91 18.09
CA LEU A 507 17.61 15.71 18.44
C LEU A 507 18.43 14.76 19.32
N GLU A 508 19.70 14.52 18.98
CA GLU A 508 20.61 13.71 19.80
C GLU A 508 20.89 14.37 21.16
N LYS A 509 21.06 15.68 21.22
CA LYS A 509 21.20 16.41 22.49
C LYS A 509 19.98 16.21 23.40
N ILE A 510 18.76 16.34 22.85
CA ILE A 510 17.52 16.17 23.60
C ILE A 510 17.40 14.73 24.10
N ARG A 511 17.68 13.72 23.28
CA ARG A 511 17.62 12.30 23.64
C ARG A 511 18.60 11.91 24.75
N HIS A 512 19.77 12.55 24.75
CA HIS A 512 20.81 12.29 25.75
C HIS A 512 20.76 13.26 26.94
N THR A 513 19.63 13.95 27.16
CA THR A 513 19.44 14.77 28.36
C THR A 513 19.60 13.91 29.60
N PRO A 514 20.50 14.27 30.52
CA PRO A 514 20.72 13.50 31.75
C PRO A 514 19.46 13.40 32.61
N LYS A 515 19.35 12.33 33.38
CA LYS A 515 18.21 12.09 34.29
C LYS A 515 16.86 12.22 33.59
N THR A 516 16.65 11.41 32.56
CA THR A 516 15.37 11.30 31.86
C THR A 516 14.74 9.94 32.08
N ASN A 517 13.41 9.92 32.19
CA ASN A 517 12.58 8.75 32.21
C ASN A 517 11.92 8.55 30.83
N PHE A 518 11.43 7.36 30.59
CA PHE A 518 10.70 7.01 29.36
C PHE A 518 9.41 6.28 29.69
N LEU A 519 8.39 6.47 28.88
CA LEU A 519 7.13 5.75 29.02
C LEU A 519 7.25 4.26 28.66
N ALA A 520 8.29 3.87 27.93
CA ALA A 520 8.59 2.48 27.58
C ALA A 520 8.74 1.62 28.85
N GLY A 521 7.91 0.60 29.00
CA GLY A 521 7.89 -0.28 30.16
C GLY A 521 7.24 0.31 31.45
N ASN A 522 6.97 1.62 31.48
CA ASN A 522 6.45 2.34 32.63
C ASN A 522 5.08 3.00 32.36
N THR A 523 4.27 2.40 31.50
CA THR A 523 3.00 3.00 31.11
C THR A 523 2.05 1.94 30.59
N ASP A 524 0.77 2.04 30.98
CA ASP A 524 -0.29 1.27 30.35
C ASP A 524 -0.87 2.03 29.16
N PHE A 525 -0.97 1.35 28.04
CA PHE A 525 -1.61 1.86 26.82
C PHE A 525 -2.86 1.06 26.50
N ALA A 526 -3.96 1.74 26.22
CA ALA A 526 -5.19 1.10 25.78
C ALA A 526 -5.71 1.69 24.48
N LEU A 527 -6.14 0.81 23.58
CA LEU A 527 -6.89 1.20 22.39
C LEU A 527 -8.29 1.66 22.83
N GLY A 528 -8.77 2.74 22.27
CA GLY A 528 -10.17 3.14 22.43
C GLY A 528 -11.12 2.09 21.84
N ILE A 529 -12.37 2.10 22.26
CA ILE A 529 -13.39 1.10 21.94
C ILE A 529 -13.59 0.97 20.42
N VAL A 530 -13.49 -0.25 19.90
CA VAL A 530 -13.85 -0.61 18.52
C VAL A 530 -15.23 -1.23 18.53
N THR A 531 -16.26 -0.48 18.21
CA THR A 531 -17.65 -0.98 18.23
C THR A 531 -17.96 -1.99 17.13
N GLY A 532 -17.18 -1.99 16.03
CA GLY A 532 -17.50 -2.73 14.80
C GLY A 532 -18.60 -2.10 13.94
N ASN A 533 -19.48 -1.29 14.53
CA ASN A 533 -20.53 -0.54 13.84
C ASN A 533 -20.96 0.71 14.62
N ASN A 534 -20.25 1.80 14.41
CA ASN A 534 -20.52 3.07 15.10
C ASN A 534 -21.95 3.58 14.88
N LYS A 535 -22.53 3.37 13.69
CA LYS A 535 -23.90 3.81 13.40
C LYS A 535 -24.95 3.11 14.27
N LYS A 536 -24.66 1.89 14.72
CA LYS A 536 -25.55 1.09 15.58
C LYS A 536 -25.41 1.45 17.06
N TYR A 537 -24.20 1.72 17.53
CA TYR A 537 -23.89 1.79 18.95
C TYR A 537 -23.69 3.20 19.49
N ILE A 538 -23.52 4.20 18.63
CA ILE A 538 -23.31 5.59 19.03
C ILE A 538 -24.55 6.40 18.72
N SER A 539 -25.05 7.10 19.75
CA SER A 539 -26.19 8.03 19.67
C SER A 539 -25.72 9.47 19.79
N SER A 540 -26.42 10.40 19.15
CA SER A 540 -26.28 11.84 19.42
C SER A 540 -27.26 12.35 20.49
N VAL A 541 -28.11 11.48 21.03
CA VAL A 541 -29.10 11.83 22.05
C VAL A 541 -28.68 11.20 23.36
N LYS A 542 -28.59 12.02 24.42
CA LYS A 542 -28.32 11.56 25.79
C LYS A 542 -29.57 10.91 26.37
N THR A 543 -29.40 9.74 26.98
CA THR A 543 -30.43 9.01 27.70
C THR A 543 -29.97 8.70 29.12
N LYS A 544 -30.80 8.07 29.92
CA LYS A 544 -30.42 7.63 31.30
C LYS A 544 -29.40 6.49 31.28
N ASP A 545 -29.41 5.67 30.23
CA ASP A 545 -28.64 4.42 30.14
C ASP A 545 -27.33 4.59 29.31
N ASN A 546 -27.10 5.74 28.71
CA ASN A 546 -25.89 5.99 27.94
C ASN A 546 -25.00 7.06 28.59
N GLU A 547 -23.73 7.00 28.27
CA GLU A 547 -22.71 7.91 28.77
C GLU A 547 -21.89 8.51 27.63
N VAL A 548 -21.21 9.61 27.87
CA VAL A 548 -20.38 10.31 26.89
C VAL A 548 -19.25 9.40 26.41
N ILE A 549 -18.98 9.42 25.10
CA ILE A 549 -17.82 8.78 24.48
C ILE A 549 -17.09 9.76 23.56
N LEU A 550 -15.79 9.85 23.73
CA LEU A 550 -14.93 10.77 22.97
C LEU A 550 -14.43 10.13 21.67
N LYS A 551 -14.33 10.96 20.63
CA LYS A 551 -13.61 10.66 19.39
C LYS A 551 -12.30 11.44 19.37
N GLY A 552 -11.40 11.06 18.47
CA GLY A 552 -10.17 11.83 18.27
C GLY A 552 -10.39 13.31 17.94
N SER A 553 -11.49 13.65 17.27
CA SER A 553 -11.88 15.06 17.01
C SER A 553 -12.19 15.88 18.26
N ASP A 554 -12.57 15.21 19.33
CA ASP A 554 -12.98 15.86 20.59
C ASP A 554 -11.77 16.13 21.51
N ILE A 555 -10.57 15.67 21.13
CA ILE A 555 -9.33 15.85 21.89
C ILE A 555 -8.60 17.09 21.39
N CYS A 556 -8.34 18.02 22.26
CA CYS A 556 -7.46 19.16 22.05
C CYS A 556 -6.18 19.00 22.87
N LYS A 557 -5.18 19.86 22.67
CA LYS A 557 -4.03 19.89 23.57
C LYS A 557 -4.51 20.27 24.96
N TYR A 558 -4.14 19.45 25.93
CA TYR A 558 -4.43 19.59 27.37
C TYR A 558 -5.86 19.27 27.81
N HIS A 559 -6.90 19.54 27.02
CA HIS A 559 -8.30 19.35 27.40
C HIS A 559 -9.14 18.62 26.34
N THR A 560 -10.37 18.28 26.71
CA THR A 560 -11.34 17.68 25.80
C THR A 560 -12.49 18.64 25.54
N ASN A 561 -12.92 18.75 24.28
CA ASN A 561 -14.15 19.43 23.92
C ASN A 561 -15.39 18.59 24.31
N PRO A 562 -16.54 19.22 24.60
CA PRO A 562 -17.79 18.50 24.80
C PRO A 562 -18.11 17.62 23.61
N SER A 563 -18.31 16.33 23.84
CA SER A 563 -18.67 15.39 22.77
C SER A 563 -20.19 15.26 22.65
N PRO A 564 -20.75 15.33 21.44
CA PRO A 564 -22.16 15.04 21.19
C PRO A 564 -22.45 13.54 21.05
N ASN A 565 -21.50 12.69 21.38
CA ASN A 565 -21.60 11.25 21.17
C ASN A 565 -21.82 10.51 22.48
N TYR A 566 -22.75 9.58 22.49
CA TYR A 566 -23.13 8.78 23.66
C TYR A 566 -23.15 7.30 23.31
N ILE A 567 -22.82 6.43 24.27
CA ILE A 567 -22.80 4.98 24.10
C ILE A 567 -23.42 4.30 25.32
N VAL A 568 -24.18 3.24 25.11
CA VAL A 568 -24.53 2.28 26.16
C VAL A 568 -23.37 1.30 26.27
N PHE A 569 -22.59 1.40 27.36
CA PHE A 569 -21.36 0.64 27.51
C PHE A 569 -21.65 -0.83 27.86
N ASN A 570 -21.66 -1.66 26.82
CA ASN A 570 -21.75 -3.11 26.94
C ASN A 570 -20.59 -3.77 26.16
N PRO A 571 -19.47 -4.09 26.82
CA PRO A 571 -18.27 -4.63 26.18
C PRO A 571 -18.48 -5.85 25.30
N GLN A 572 -19.45 -6.73 25.67
CA GLN A 572 -19.72 -7.96 24.93
C GLN A 572 -20.29 -7.72 23.52
N ASN A 573 -20.86 -6.53 23.28
CA ASN A 573 -21.44 -6.15 22.01
C ASN A 573 -20.43 -5.53 21.04
N PHE A 574 -19.23 -5.22 21.48
CA PHE A 574 -18.22 -4.50 20.73
C PHE A 574 -17.20 -5.46 20.09
N GLN A 575 -16.60 -5.03 19.01
CA GLN A 575 -15.61 -5.84 18.29
C GLN A 575 -14.31 -6.01 19.09
N GLN A 576 -13.87 -4.93 19.78
CA GLN A 576 -12.66 -4.93 20.60
C GLN A 576 -12.78 -3.88 21.69
N VAL A 577 -12.45 -4.27 22.91
CA VAL A 577 -12.44 -3.43 24.12
C VAL A 577 -11.18 -3.78 24.92
N ALA A 578 -10.48 -2.77 25.42
CA ALA A 578 -9.41 -2.97 26.41
C ALA A 578 -9.98 -3.29 27.80
N PRO A 579 -9.20 -3.71 28.78
CA PRO A 579 -9.64 -3.88 30.15
C PRO A 579 -10.38 -2.63 30.67
N ILE A 580 -11.52 -2.86 31.34
CA ILE A 580 -12.45 -1.77 31.72
C ILE A 580 -11.78 -0.77 32.65
N GLU A 581 -10.93 -1.24 33.55
CA GLU A 581 -10.14 -0.45 34.49
C GLU A 581 -9.28 0.61 33.82
N MET A 582 -8.85 0.38 32.59
CA MET A 582 -8.07 1.37 31.83
C MET A 582 -8.92 2.56 31.37
N TYR A 583 -10.18 2.31 30.98
CA TYR A 583 -11.09 3.42 30.68
C TYR A 583 -11.56 4.13 31.94
N ARG A 584 -11.66 3.41 33.08
CA ARG A 584 -12.14 3.90 34.36
C ARG A 584 -11.01 4.30 35.32
N ALA A 585 -9.79 4.47 34.78
CA ALA A 585 -8.71 5.01 35.62
C ALA A 585 -9.09 6.39 36.17
N PRO A 586 -8.78 6.67 37.45
CA PRO A 586 -9.11 7.95 38.10
C PRO A 586 -8.52 9.15 37.36
N GLU A 587 -7.30 8.97 36.85
CA GLU A 587 -6.60 9.93 36.02
C GLU A 587 -5.95 9.20 34.85
N LYS A 588 -6.06 9.77 33.66
CA LYS A 588 -5.42 9.26 32.47
C LYS A 588 -5.19 10.35 31.42
N LEU A 589 -4.34 10.09 30.46
CA LEU A 589 -4.18 10.90 29.26
C LEU A 589 -4.89 10.24 28.09
N LEU A 590 -5.55 11.06 27.30
CA LEU A 590 -6.19 10.67 26.05
C LEU A 590 -5.41 11.28 24.89
N TYR A 591 -5.16 10.53 23.81
CA TYR A 591 -4.47 11.09 22.65
C TYR A 591 -5.15 10.78 21.33
N ARG A 592 -5.02 11.70 20.37
CA ARG A 592 -5.48 11.47 19.01
C ARG A 592 -4.65 10.39 18.35
N PHE A 593 -5.30 9.33 17.87
CA PHE A 593 -4.65 8.27 17.12
C PHE A 593 -4.36 8.67 15.66
N ILE A 594 -5.28 9.43 15.03
CA ILE A 594 -5.11 9.94 13.65
C ILE A 594 -4.80 11.42 13.76
N SER A 595 -3.53 11.77 13.63
CA SER A 595 -3.03 13.12 13.72
C SER A 595 -1.60 13.20 13.14
N SER A 596 -1.27 14.31 12.50
CA SER A 596 0.11 14.65 12.12
C SER A 596 0.91 15.24 13.27
N GLN A 597 0.28 15.45 14.43
CA GLN A 597 0.88 16.04 15.63
C GLN A 597 0.54 15.21 16.86
N LEU A 598 1.35 15.33 17.89
CA LEU A 598 1.01 14.84 19.21
C LEU A 598 -0.05 15.75 19.85
N VAL A 599 -1.17 15.18 20.24
CA VAL A 599 -2.26 15.90 20.88
C VAL A 599 -2.76 15.05 22.04
N PHE A 600 -2.48 15.49 23.27
CA PHE A 600 -2.87 14.81 24.50
C PHE A 600 -3.79 15.70 25.33
N ALA A 601 -4.82 15.10 25.91
CA ALA A 601 -5.73 15.71 26.87
C ALA A 601 -5.68 14.97 28.21
N TYR A 602 -5.92 15.70 29.27
CA TYR A 602 -6.11 15.14 30.62
C TYR A 602 -7.56 14.73 30.83
N ASP A 603 -7.79 13.59 31.46
CA ASP A 603 -9.12 13.11 31.84
C ASP A 603 -9.11 12.53 33.25
N ASP A 604 -9.89 13.15 34.16
CA ASP A 604 -10.18 12.74 35.51
C ASP A 604 -11.66 12.35 35.71
N LYS A 605 -12.42 12.28 34.61
CA LYS A 605 -13.86 11.99 34.58
C LYS A 605 -14.17 10.55 34.17
N GLN A 606 -13.15 9.70 34.07
CA GLN A 606 -13.30 8.30 33.67
C GLN A 606 -14.05 8.15 32.33
N THR A 607 -13.86 9.07 31.40
CA THR A 607 -14.59 9.18 30.14
C THR A 607 -14.18 8.04 29.20
N LEU A 608 -15.17 7.47 28.50
CA LEU A 608 -14.94 6.46 27.47
C LEU A 608 -14.41 7.08 26.18
N SER A 609 -13.65 6.31 25.41
CA SER A 609 -13.10 6.76 24.12
C SER A 609 -13.23 5.72 23.01
N LEU A 610 -13.42 6.16 21.77
CA LEU A 610 -13.40 5.35 20.57
C LEU A 610 -11.97 5.17 20.06
N ASN A 611 -11.76 4.21 19.17
CA ASN A 611 -10.46 3.84 18.58
C ASN A 611 -9.71 4.95 17.81
N SER A 612 -10.30 6.11 17.62
CA SER A 612 -9.61 7.32 17.17
C SER A 612 -9.00 8.15 18.28
N CYS A 613 -9.28 7.76 19.54
CA CYS A 613 -8.81 8.38 20.78
C CYS A 613 -8.34 7.27 21.73
N ASN A 614 -7.04 7.11 21.91
CA ASN A 614 -6.45 6.06 22.74
C ASN A 614 -6.07 6.59 24.13
N VAL A 615 -5.82 5.67 25.05
CA VAL A 615 -5.54 5.93 26.46
C VAL A 615 -4.08 5.69 26.77
N VAL A 616 -3.50 6.56 27.61
CA VAL A 616 -2.16 6.44 28.21
C VAL A 616 -2.27 6.67 29.71
N ILE A 617 -1.77 5.73 30.50
CA ILE A 617 -1.72 5.81 31.98
C ILE A 617 -0.26 5.70 32.38
N PRO A 618 0.45 6.83 32.55
CA PRO A 618 1.84 6.82 32.99
C PRO A 618 1.98 6.23 34.40
N LYS A 619 3.07 5.47 34.64
CA LYS A 619 3.44 4.85 35.88
C LYS A 619 4.87 5.21 36.29
N LEU A 620 5.30 6.42 35.93
CA LEU A 620 6.63 6.94 36.28
C LEU A 620 6.62 7.38 37.76
N GLU A 621 7.39 6.69 38.59
CA GLU A 621 7.48 6.99 40.01
C GLU A 621 8.05 8.39 40.26
N GLY A 622 7.43 9.16 41.13
CA GLY A 622 7.85 10.53 41.45
C GLY A 622 7.46 11.61 40.45
N LEU A 623 6.87 11.24 39.27
CA LEU A 623 6.45 12.20 38.28
C LEU A 623 4.91 12.29 38.17
N HIS A 624 4.41 13.51 38.33
CA HIS A 624 2.97 13.78 38.27
C HIS A 624 2.44 13.71 36.80
N ILE A 625 1.24 13.14 36.63
CA ILE A 625 0.64 12.96 35.29
C ILE A 625 0.48 14.28 34.50
N LYS A 626 0.15 15.39 35.17
CA LYS A 626 0.03 16.72 34.54
C LYS A 626 1.37 17.28 34.09
N TYR A 627 2.47 16.96 34.79
CA TYR A 627 3.81 17.27 34.36
C TYR A 627 4.17 16.49 33.05
N ILE A 628 3.86 15.20 33.05
CA ILE A 628 4.08 14.35 31.87
C ILE A 628 3.26 14.87 30.68
N LEU A 629 2.01 15.26 30.91
CA LEU A 629 1.16 15.89 29.88
C LEU A 629 1.80 17.16 29.29
N ALA A 630 2.39 18.00 30.15
CA ALA A 630 3.08 19.22 29.70
C ALA A 630 4.23 18.89 28.75
N ILE A 631 5.05 17.91 29.09
CA ILE A 631 6.17 17.45 28.23
C ILE A 631 5.65 16.89 26.91
N LEU A 632 4.64 15.98 26.93
CA LEU A 632 4.11 15.32 25.72
C LEU A 632 3.45 16.28 24.73
N ASN A 633 2.89 17.40 25.19
CA ASN A 633 2.29 18.43 24.32
C ASN A 633 3.27 19.55 23.92
N SER A 634 4.48 19.58 24.49
CA SER A 634 5.47 20.65 24.24
C SER A 634 5.99 20.67 22.81
N ARG A 635 6.57 21.80 22.40
CA ARG A 635 7.29 21.89 21.12
C ARG A 635 8.48 20.94 21.05
N VAL A 636 9.12 20.61 22.16
CA VAL A 636 10.22 19.63 22.21
C VAL A 636 9.70 18.24 21.80
N ALA A 637 8.59 17.76 22.37
CA ALA A 637 8.00 16.49 22.00
C ALA A 637 7.48 16.49 20.55
N GLN A 638 6.89 17.60 20.10
CA GLN A 638 6.47 17.77 18.70
C GLN A 638 7.67 17.70 17.74
N PHE A 639 8.77 18.35 18.11
CA PHE A 639 10.02 18.32 17.32
C PHE A 639 10.54 16.88 17.20
N ILE A 640 10.67 16.14 18.29
CA ILE A 640 11.08 14.72 18.28
C ILE A 640 10.15 13.91 17.37
N TYR A 641 8.83 14.06 17.55
CA TYR A 641 7.85 13.34 16.76
C TYR A 641 7.94 13.66 15.27
N LYS A 642 8.09 14.93 14.92
CA LYS A 642 8.20 15.37 13.51
C LYS A 642 9.51 14.90 12.88
N MET A 643 10.62 14.97 13.60
CA MET A 643 11.92 14.55 13.09
C MET A 643 12.04 13.03 12.90
N ASP A 644 11.39 12.25 13.75
CA ASP A 644 11.45 10.79 13.70
C ASP A 644 10.39 10.18 12.80
N PHE A 645 9.17 10.77 12.73
CA PHE A 645 8.03 10.10 12.15
C PHE A 645 7.24 10.98 11.18
N HIS A 646 7.16 10.57 9.93
CA HIS A 646 6.27 11.14 8.91
C HIS A 646 4.99 10.30 8.80
N SER A 647 4.17 10.27 9.87
CA SER A 647 2.98 9.43 9.96
C SER A 647 1.75 10.26 10.33
N VAL A 648 0.61 9.93 9.70
CA VAL A 648 -0.71 10.45 10.11
C VAL A 648 -1.35 9.64 11.23
N LYS A 649 -0.61 8.67 11.82
CA LYS A 649 -1.07 7.84 12.93
C LYS A 649 -0.05 7.91 14.05
N VAL A 650 -0.49 8.35 15.22
CA VAL A 650 0.32 8.36 16.43
C VAL A 650 0.29 6.97 17.06
N LEU A 651 1.37 6.21 16.89
CA LEU A 651 1.50 4.87 17.45
C LEU A 651 2.09 4.93 18.89
N ARG A 652 1.88 3.86 19.66
CA ARG A 652 2.48 3.68 20.96
C ARG A 652 4.01 3.84 20.92
N SER A 653 4.67 3.20 19.96
CA SER A 653 6.13 3.28 19.78
C SER A 653 6.66 4.70 19.50
N HIS A 654 5.80 5.61 19.00
CA HIS A 654 6.18 7.01 18.78
C HIS A 654 6.19 7.82 20.08
N ILE A 655 5.46 7.37 21.09
CA ILE A 655 5.29 8.07 22.38
C ILE A 655 6.27 7.53 23.43
N GLU A 656 6.51 6.22 23.41
CA GLU A 656 7.25 5.50 24.45
C GLU A 656 8.68 6.00 24.68
N ASN A 657 9.31 6.53 23.63
CA ASN A 657 10.71 6.95 23.63
C ASN A 657 10.90 8.48 23.70
N ILE A 658 9.83 9.23 24.01
CA ILE A 658 9.96 10.67 24.28
C ILE A 658 10.62 10.84 25.64
N PRO A 659 11.78 11.55 25.73
CA PRO A 659 12.46 11.74 27.00
C PRO A 659 11.64 12.67 27.92
N ILE A 660 11.45 12.23 29.16
CA ILE A 660 10.74 12.97 30.20
C ILE A 660 11.75 13.27 31.29
N PRO A 661 12.24 14.53 31.43
CA PRO A 661 13.22 14.89 32.45
C PRO A 661 12.74 14.55 33.85
N ASP A 662 13.63 13.97 34.66
CA ASP A 662 13.40 13.74 36.08
C ASP A 662 13.76 15.01 36.87
N VAL A 663 12.77 15.62 37.49
CA VAL A 663 12.90 16.91 38.18
C VAL A 663 12.25 16.83 39.58
N ASP A 664 12.71 17.71 40.45
CA ASP A 664 12.17 17.82 41.81
C ASP A 664 10.72 18.26 41.85
N ALA A 665 10.08 18.10 43.00
CA ALA A 665 8.67 18.42 43.17
C ALA A 665 8.36 19.91 42.97
N ASP A 666 9.29 20.80 43.34
CA ASP A 666 9.09 22.24 43.18
C ASP A 666 9.07 22.64 41.69
N THR A 667 9.98 22.10 40.91
CA THR A 667 9.99 22.28 39.46
C THR A 667 8.74 21.71 38.78
N GLN A 668 8.28 20.52 39.22
CA GLN A 668 7.02 19.96 38.73
C GLN A 668 5.83 20.87 39.05
N ASN A 669 5.76 21.39 40.27
CA ASN A 669 4.67 22.25 40.75
C ASN A 669 4.58 23.53 39.91
N ILE A 670 5.70 24.16 39.58
CA ILE A 670 5.73 25.35 38.71
C ILE A 670 5.12 25.03 37.34
N ILE A 671 5.51 23.90 36.75
CA ILE A 671 5.00 23.45 35.41
C ILE A 671 3.51 23.10 35.51
N ILE A 672 3.09 22.41 36.58
CA ILE A 672 1.69 22.03 36.83
C ILE A 672 0.81 23.28 36.95
N GLN A 673 1.24 24.29 37.72
CA GLN A 673 0.52 25.55 37.84
C GLN A 673 0.36 26.28 36.52
N THR A 674 1.35 26.16 35.63
CA THR A 674 1.31 26.76 34.28
C THR A 674 0.40 25.97 33.34
N VAL A 675 0.31 24.64 33.47
CA VAL A 675 -0.50 23.78 32.60
C VAL A 675 -1.97 23.68 33.03
N GLU A 676 -2.29 23.90 34.30
CA GLU A 676 -3.67 23.77 34.79
C GLU A 676 -4.68 24.68 34.12
N PRO A 677 -4.40 25.98 33.84
CA PRO A 677 -5.31 26.78 33.07
C PRO A 677 -5.61 26.22 31.65
N LEU A 678 -4.60 25.60 31.00
CA LEU A 678 -4.76 24.96 29.70
C LEU A 678 -5.65 23.70 29.80
N ILE A 679 -5.54 22.94 30.87
CA ILE A 679 -6.42 21.78 31.17
C ILE A 679 -7.87 22.21 31.35
N ASN A 680 -8.09 23.34 32.02
CA ASN A 680 -9.43 23.88 32.29
C ASN A 680 -10.06 24.56 31.07
N GLY A 681 -9.31 24.74 29.97
CA GLY A 681 -9.76 25.36 28.73
C GLY A 681 -9.69 26.88 28.80
N LEU A 682 -8.70 27.46 28.15
CA LEU A 682 -8.55 28.90 27.97
C LEU A 682 -9.07 29.34 26.60
N PRO A 683 -9.47 30.61 26.45
CA PRO A 683 -9.66 31.19 25.12
C PRO A 683 -8.38 31.04 24.28
N PRO A 684 -8.47 30.85 22.94
CA PRO A 684 -7.30 30.50 22.11
C PRO A 684 -6.11 31.46 22.22
N ALA A 685 -6.36 32.78 22.38
CA ALA A 685 -5.28 33.78 22.51
C ALA A 685 -4.55 33.65 23.87
N GLU A 686 -5.28 33.41 24.96
CA GLU A 686 -4.70 33.21 26.29
C GLU A 686 -3.99 31.85 26.37
N ALA A 687 -4.57 30.82 25.76
CA ALA A 687 -3.98 29.50 25.66
C ALA A 687 -2.62 29.53 24.93
N GLN A 688 -2.50 30.32 23.86
CA GLN A 688 -1.24 30.52 23.14
C GLN A 688 -0.16 31.15 24.04
N ILE A 689 -0.51 32.17 24.82
CA ILE A 689 0.42 32.82 25.76
C ILE A 689 0.88 31.83 26.84
N ALA A 690 -0.06 31.11 27.46
CA ALA A 690 0.25 30.10 28.48
C ALA A 690 1.12 28.98 27.91
N TYR A 691 0.85 28.55 26.68
CA TYR A 691 1.66 27.53 25.99
C TYR A 691 3.09 27.99 25.75
N GLU A 692 3.29 29.25 25.33
CA GLU A 692 4.64 29.78 25.12
C GLU A 692 5.41 29.93 26.44
N GLN A 693 4.76 30.33 27.52
CA GLN A 693 5.35 30.35 28.86
C GLN A 693 5.76 28.94 29.31
N LEU A 694 4.89 27.97 29.10
CA LEU A 694 5.16 26.56 29.40
C LEU A 694 6.35 26.01 28.59
N ASP A 695 6.40 26.29 27.28
CA ASP A 695 7.52 25.87 26.47
C ASP A 695 8.86 26.49 26.90
N GLN A 696 8.87 27.74 27.36
CA GLN A 696 10.10 28.34 27.91
C GLN A 696 10.60 27.62 29.17
N LEU A 697 9.68 27.13 30.02
CA LEU A 697 10.05 26.30 31.17
C LEU A 697 10.63 24.95 30.69
N ILE A 698 9.98 24.32 29.72
CA ILE A 698 10.41 23.02 29.19
C ILE A 698 11.74 23.13 28.45
N PHE A 699 11.98 24.17 27.65
CA PHE A 699 13.27 24.40 26.99
C PHE A 699 14.44 24.47 28.00
N LYS A 700 14.20 25.03 29.18
CA LYS A 700 15.22 25.06 30.27
C LYS A 700 15.50 23.65 30.80
N LEU A 701 14.51 22.77 30.90
CA LEU A 701 14.71 21.38 31.34
C LEU A 701 15.66 20.62 30.41
N PHE A 702 15.58 20.88 29.11
CA PHE A 702 16.46 20.31 28.10
C PHE A 702 17.73 21.10 27.85
N ASN A 703 17.98 22.15 28.63
CA ASN A 703 19.16 23.03 28.52
C ASN A 703 19.38 23.55 27.10
N LEU A 704 18.31 24.08 26.48
CA LEU A 704 18.32 24.55 25.10
C LEU A 704 18.71 26.01 24.99
N THR A 705 19.69 26.31 24.14
CA THR A 705 20.09 27.67 23.78
C THR A 705 19.04 28.36 22.93
N SER A 706 19.06 29.69 22.81
CA SER A 706 18.11 30.44 21.99
C SER A 706 18.12 29.99 20.53
N LYS A 707 19.28 29.69 19.94
CA LYS A 707 19.40 29.16 18.58
C LYS A 707 18.70 27.81 18.41
N GLU A 708 18.87 26.91 19.38
CA GLU A 708 18.22 25.60 19.38
C GLU A 708 16.70 25.70 19.55
N GLN A 709 16.23 26.65 20.37
CA GLN A 709 14.80 26.96 20.50
C GLN A 709 14.22 27.49 19.17
N ASP A 710 14.97 28.30 18.44
CA ASP A 710 14.56 28.83 17.14
C ASP A 710 14.49 27.70 16.08
N ILE A 711 15.41 26.74 16.09
CA ILE A 711 15.35 25.54 15.23
C ILE A 711 14.06 24.77 15.52
N ILE A 712 13.74 24.49 16.80
CA ILE A 712 12.51 23.78 17.18
C ILE A 712 11.27 24.55 16.70
N LYS A 713 11.19 25.84 17.00
CA LYS A 713 10.06 26.69 16.63
C LYS A 713 9.87 26.69 15.11
N HIS A 714 10.94 26.91 14.35
CA HIS A 714 10.89 26.90 12.89
C HIS A 714 10.41 25.55 12.35
N ALA A 715 10.91 24.46 12.90
CA ALA A 715 10.53 23.12 12.50
C ALA A 715 9.07 22.78 12.81
N VAL A 716 8.51 23.28 13.94
CA VAL A 716 7.18 22.89 14.44
C VAL A 716 6.09 23.89 14.06
N ASP A 717 6.34 25.19 14.09
CA ASP A 717 5.32 26.24 13.93
C ASP A 717 4.91 26.48 12.47
N GLY A 718 5.78 26.16 11.49
CA GLY A 718 5.55 26.44 10.05
C GLY A 718 4.34 25.72 9.42
N GLU A 719 3.87 24.62 10.00
CA GLU A 719 2.78 23.79 9.44
C GLU A 719 1.57 23.66 10.37
N ASN A 720 1.60 24.22 11.59
CA ASN A 720 0.72 23.80 12.67
C ASN A 720 -0.15 24.93 13.22
N LYS A 721 -1.43 24.89 12.87
CA LYS A 721 -2.45 25.51 13.71
C LYS A 721 -2.52 24.71 15.01
N PHE A 722 -2.08 25.31 16.12
CA PHE A 722 -2.23 24.69 17.43
C PHE A 722 -3.72 24.38 17.68
N LEU A 723 -3.98 23.14 18.08
CA LEU A 723 -5.33 22.68 18.36
C LEU A 723 -5.61 22.91 19.86
N PHE A 724 -5.92 24.15 20.21
CA PHE A 724 -6.49 24.48 21.52
C PHE A 724 -7.99 24.45 21.48
#